data_64b84d724e8049ad1b22e425db3225b7
#
_entry.id   64b84d724e8049ad1b22e425db3225b7
#
_cell.length_a   1.000
_cell.length_b   1.000
_cell.length_c   1.000
_cell.angle_alpha   90.00
_cell.angle_beta   90.00
_cell.angle_gamma   90.00
#
_symmetry.space_group_name_H-M   'P 1'
#
loop_
_entity.id
_entity.type
_entity.pdbx_description
1 polymer ?
#
loop_
_entity_poly.entity_id
_entity_poly.type
_entity_poly.pdbx_seq_one_letter_code
_entity_poly.pdbx_strand_id
1 'polypeptide(L)'
;MKYSRRYPSQTRQMLLALLLMTASLQAGAMTTYADEVNTNHQPPTAQVEASKPTAMESVTSPADQTHPISTQEVSSPLHPLTTEATPAAQESPITLEDYKAASASKLAEWARQQRVTGQQLLDFALETIKETNPELNNVISLREPLARQESEQMTDEGQPFYKVPILVKGLGHTVAGSSNTNGLAFLKDKTSSSTSAFVKQLQKAGFIVVGQSSFPEMGWINVTNSNLYGNTHNPWQLDQNPGGSSGGSAAAVASGQVSLASASDGGGSTRIPASWSGLIGLHPTRGILEGNPTSERSNVSHFALTKSMEDTEKLFQFLLKDKAKAQQNPQRLDTSIPIAYSTQTPAGTPISEEAIAAVNEAVTFLQEQGYQTVEVPYPVDGKLMMQYYYTIAASAAPSINFMAQQTLKRPLQKEDVELLSWALYQTGKDLTKEDINKAWEGIAAMTEQLNQFYQKYPIFLTPTTAYPAPAADYHHIPKDLVAQLSDMSGLSKEEKLDLIYRQWLPAWTLTPFTQLANLTGTPSLSLPTHVTKSGLPLGILVNSGAHNDSLLLQLGQLFEKANRFHILTAGKKGLPETPIHEHNLSTQSENKQGVAIPVTYQTKGFTTGPTKGQNGLVTLPQTGDGQSKGVLLTSYISLFLGTLFLSGSFWSNKVKD
;
A
#
# COMPACT_ATOMS: atom_id res chain seq x y z
N MET A 1 -52.76 -8.58 37.96
CA MET A 1 -51.47 -8.69 38.71
C MET A 1 -50.39 -7.94 37.92
N LYS A 2 -50.00 -6.76 38.41
CA LYS A 2 -48.99 -5.90 37.78
C LYS A 2 -47.61 -6.28 38.31
N TYR A 3 -46.72 -6.81 37.48
CA TYR A 3 -45.32 -6.95 37.81
C TYR A 3 -44.53 -5.73 37.29
N SER A 4 -44.17 -4.82 38.20
CA SER A 4 -43.17 -3.78 37.93
C SER A 4 -41.80 -4.31 38.30
N ARG A 5 -40.93 -4.58 37.31
CA ARG A 5 -39.52 -4.85 37.56
C ARG A 5 -38.80 -3.53 37.81
N ARG A 6 -38.35 -3.30 39.06
CA ARG A 6 -37.43 -2.24 39.43
C ARG A 6 -36.00 -2.68 39.07
N TYR A 7 -35.34 -1.94 38.20
CA TYR A 7 -33.88 -2.09 37.97
C TYR A 7 -33.10 -1.45 39.12
N PRO A 8 -31.93 -2.01 39.50
CA PRO A 8 -31.09 -1.44 40.57
C PRO A 8 -30.56 -0.05 40.19
N SER A 9 -30.40 0.82 41.16
CA SER A 9 -30.03 2.24 41.01
C SER A 9 -28.70 2.49 40.25
N GLN A 10 -27.75 1.55 40.32
CA GLN A 10 -26.48 1.63 39.61
C GLN A 10 -26.60 1.54 38.09
N THR A 11 -27.52 0.75 37.57
CA THR A 11 -27.76 0.63 36.11
C THR A 11 -28.37 1.89 35.52
N ARG A 12 -29.16 2.62 36.33
CA ARG A 12 -29.74 3.93 35.92
C ARG A 12 -28.66 5.04 35.90
N GLN A 13 -27.72 5.02 36.84
CA GLN A 13 -26.61 5.97 36.85
C GLN A 13 -25.62 5.73 35.70
N MET A 14 -25.35 4.47 35.33
CA MET A 14 -24.53 4.16 34.16
C MET A 14 -25.19 4.55 32.84
N LEU A 15 -26.48 4.33 32.68
CA LEU A 15 -27.23 4.75 31.49
C LEU A 15 -27.32 6.29 31.38
N LEU A 16 -27.46 6.99 32.49
CA LEU A 16 -27.48 8.46 32.49
C LEU A 16 -26.09 9.05 32.22
N ALA A 17 -25.04 8.43 32.71
CA ALA A 17 -23.66 8.80 32.41
C ALA A 17 -23.30 8.55 30.95
N LEU A 18 -23.80 7.47 30.34
CA LEU A 18 -23.61 7.18 28.92
C LEU A 18 -24.38 8.16 28.03
N LEU A 19 -25.58 8.56 28.40
CA LEU A 19 -26.40 9.55 27.69
C LEU A 19 -25.84 10.97 27.81
N LEU A 20 -25.24 11.34 28.95
CA LEU A 20 -24.56 12.62 29.12
C LEU A 20 -23.22 12.69 28.39
N MET A 21 -22.52 11.57 28.25
CA MET A 21 -21.30 11.50 27.43
C MET A 21 -21.59 11.63 25.92
N THR A 22 -22.70 11.09 25.44
CA THR A 22 -23.09 11.23 24.03
C THR A 22 -23.60 12.63 23.70
N ALA A 23 -24.27 13.31 24.63
CA ALA A 23 -24.75 14.70 24.46
C ALA A 23 -23.61 15.72 24.48
N SER A 24 -22.58 15.52 25.30
CA SER A 24 -21.38 16.38 25.34
C SER A 24 -20.46 16.18 24.11
N LEU A 25 -20.47 15.02 23.48
CA LEU A 25 -19.74 14.75 22.23
C LEU A 25 -20.39 15.42 21.01
N GLN A 26 -21.73 15.59 21.01
CA GLN A 26 -22.44 16.33 19.96
C GLN A 26 -22.35 17.85 20.10
N ALA A 27 -22.27 18.37 21.31
CA ALA A 27 -22.10 19.82 21.57
C ALA A 27 -20.68 20.31 21.27
N GLY A 28 -19.65 19.48 21.51
CA GLY A 28 -18.24 19.81 21.19
C GLY A 28 -17.93 19.86 19.70
N ALA A 29 -18.64 19.10 18.88
CA ALA A 29 -18.44 19.09 17.43
C ALA A 29 -19.10 20.26 16.70
N MET A 30 -20.09 20.92 17.32
CA MET A 30 -20.76 22.11 16.74
C MET A 30 -20.10 23.42 17.13
N THR A 31 -19.37 23.49 18.23
CA THR A 31 -18.67 24.72 18.64
C THR A 31 -17.35 24.95 17.92
N THR A 32 -16.67 23.90 17.45
CA THR A 32 -15.45 24.05 16.65
C THR A 32 -15.70 24.47 15.20
N TYR A 33 -16.92 24.32 14.70
CA TYR A 33 -17.27 24.77 13.32
C TYR A 33 -17.75 26.25 13.30
N ALA A 34 -18.11 26.80 14.45
CA ALA A 34 -18.60 28.18 14.56
C ALA A 34 -17.48 29.20 14.83
N ASP A 35 -16.34 28.79 15.41
CA ASP A 35 -15.25 29.69 15.75
C ASP A 35 -14.24 29.93 14.60
N GLU A 36 -14.24 29.13 13.54
CA GLU A 36 -13.38 29.35 12.36
C GLU A 36 -13.96 30.31 11.31
N VAL A 37 -15.22 30.76 11.46
CA VAL A 37 -15.89 31.65 10.48
C VAL A 37 -15.89 33.12 10.89
N ASN A 38 -15.33 33.49 12.07
CA ASN A 38 -15.42 34.85 12.57
C ASN A 38 -14.09 35.47 12.99
N THR A 39 -13.10 35.48 12.08
CA THR A 39 -11.98 36.44 12.16
C THR A 39 -11.86 37.24 10.88
N ASN A 40 -12.38 38.43 11.00
CA ASN A 40 -12.34 39.58 10.09
C ASN A 40 -11.04 39.80 9.34
N HIS A 41 -11.16 40.01 8.02
CA HIS A 41 -10.44 41.11 7.37
C HIS A 41 -11.38 41.80 6.39
N GLN A 42 -11.78 43.03 6.70
CA GLN A 42 -12.35 43.98 5.73
C GLN A 42 -11.26 44.36 4.72
N PRO A 43 -11.55 44.37 3.42
CA PRO A 43 -10.70 45.03 2.43
C PRO A 43 -11.14 46.50 2.24
N PRO A 44 -10.22 47.40 1.88
CA PRO A 44 -10.51 48.81 1.66
C PRO A 44 -11.28 49.02 0.35
N THR A 45 -12.27 49.90 0.45
CA THR A 45 -13.06 50.43 -0.67
C THR A 45 -12.17 51.17 -1.69
N ALA A 46 -12.19 50.74 -2.94
CA ALA A 46 -11.78 51.55 -4.08
C ALA A 46 -12.95 51.56 -5.08
N GLN A 47 -13.38 52.76 -5.39
CA GLN A 47 -14.39 53.09 -6.39
C GLN A 47 -13.90 52.69 -7.78
N VAL A 48 -14.73 52.03 -8.55
CA VAL A 48 -14.53 51.82 -9.97
C VAL A 48 -15.72 52.41 -10.72
N GLU A 49 -15.45 53.44 -11.49
CA GLU A 49 -16.36 54.00 -12.47
C GLU A 49 -16.60 53.02 -13.61
N ALA A 50 -17.87 52.94 -14.01
CA ALA A 50 -18.32 52.20 -15.16
C ALA A 50 -18.06 52.98 -16.46
N SER A 51 -17.46 52.36 -17.45
CA SER A 51 -17.55 52.78 -18.85
C SER A 51 -17.90 51.61 -19.75
N LYS A 52 -18.95 51.83 -20.53
CA LYS A 52 -19.58 50.97 -21.52
C LYS A 52 -18.79 50.90 -22.82
N PRO A 53 -19.07 49.97 -23.73
CA PRO A 53 -18.21 49.58 -24.84
C PRO A 53 -18.44 50.44 -26.10
N THR A 54 -17.38 50.64 -26.88
CA THR A 54 -17.47 51.20 -28.23
C THR A 54 -17.05 50.14 -29.26
N ALA A 55 -17.85 50.12 -30.31
CA ALA A 55 -17.77 49.20 -31.44
C ALA A 55 -16.76 49.65 -32.53
N MET A 56 -16.34 48.64 -33.29
CA MET A 56 -15.92 48.64 -34.71
C MET A 56 -14.99 49.76 -35.22
N GLU A 57 -13.90 49.35 -35.81
CA GLU A 57 -13.59 49.81 -37.16
C GLU A 57 -12.69 48.82 -37.91
N SER A 58 -13.14 48.51 -39.12
CA SER A 58 -12.51 47.76 -40.19
C SER A 58 -11.46 48.62 -40.91
N VAL A 59 -10.31 48.05 -41.23
CA VAL A 59 -9.42 48.65 -42.21
C VAL A 59 -9.07 47.66 -43.31
N THR A 60 -9.43 48.02 -44.47
CA THR A 60 -9.31 47.41 -45.80
C THR A 60 -7.88 47.41 -46.33
N SER A 61 -7.67 46.44 -47.23
CA SER A 61 -6.58 46.25 -48.21
C SER A 61 -5.95 47.49 -48.83
N PRO A 62 -4.81 47.30 -49.55
CA PRO A 62 -4.98 47.36 -51.01
C PRO A 62 -4.30 46.22 -51.81
N ALA A 63 -4.98 45.98 -52.96
CA ALA A 63 -4.57 45.20 -54.11
C ALA A 63 -3.55 45.92 -54.97
N ASP A 64 -2.80 45.20 -55.78
CA ASP A 64 -2.57 45.29 -57.21
C ASP A 64 -1.32 44.43 -57.54
N GLN A 65 -1.16 43.73 -58.62
CA GLN A 65 -1.48 43.92 -60.04
C GLN A 65 -1.37 42.57 -60.78
N THR A 66 -2.17 42.50 -61.76
CA THR A 66 -2.37 41.58 -62.87
C THR A 66 -1.17 41.32 -63.76
N HIS A 67 -1.05 40.15 -64.40
CA HIS A 67 -1.17 39.95 -65.86
C HIS A 67 -1.30 38.49 -66.28
N PRO A 68 -1.96 38.18 -67.40
CA PRO A 68 -2.50 36.84 -67.70
C PRO A 68 -1.68 36.11 -68.79
N ILE A 69 -1.73 34.74 -68.76
CA ILE A 69 -1.39 33.93 -69.94
C ILE A 69 -2.35 32.74 -70.09
N SER A 70 -3.12 32.84 -71.14
CA SER A 70 -3.55 31.90 -72.19
C SER A 70 -4.01 30.48 -71.77
N THR A 71 -5.27 30.28 -72.07
CA THR A 71 -6.03 29.04 -72.25
C THR A 71 -5.44 28.13 -73.28
N GLN A 72 -5.35 26.83 -72.99
CA GLN A 72 -5.62 25.73 -73.94
C GLN A 72 -6.46 24.68 -73.31
N GLU A 73 -7.65 24.50 -73.78
CA GLU A 73 -8.55 23.37 -73.50
C GLU A 73 -7.98 22.09 -74.09
N VAL A 74 -7.89 21.04 -73.27
CA VAL A 74 -7.88 19.63 -73.74
C VAL A 74 -8.93 18.91 -72.96
N SER A 75 -10.03 18.70 -73.63
CA SER A 75 -11.14 17.84 -73.16
C SER A 75 -10.73 16.37 -73.24
N SER A 76 -10.77 15.67 -72.12
CA SER A 76 -10.85 14.22 -72.04
C SER A 76 -11.84 13.80 -70.94
N PRO A 77 -12.63 12.73 -71.15
CA PRO A 77 -13.82 12.45 -70.37
C PRO A 77 -13.47 11.91 -68.99
N LEU A 78 -14.08 12.50 -67.95
CA LEU A 78 -14.08 12.04 -66.59
C LEU A 78 -14.83 10.68 -66.47
N HIS A 79 -14.08 9.59 -66.24
CA HIS A 79 -14.64 8.43 -65.59
C HIS A 79 -14.84 8.71 -64.11
N PRO A 80 -15.97 8.34 -63.46
CA PRO A 80 -16.11 8.44 -62.01
C PRO A 80 -15.21 7.40 -61.37
N LEU A 81 -14.16 7.83 -60.66
CA LEU A 81 -13.45 7.00 -59.72
C LEU A 81 -14.40 6.69 -58.57
N THR A 82 -15.02 5.52 -58.61
CA THR A 82 -15.55 4.89 -57.42
C THR A 82 -14.36 4.60 -56.50
N THR A 83 -14.14 5.46 -55.49
CA THR A 83 -13.32 5.09 -54.35
C THR A 83 -14.05 3.96 -53.64
N GLU A 84 -13.69 2.71 -53.97
CA GLU A 84 -13.94 1.60 -53.05
C GLU A 84 -13.25 1.95 -51.76
N ALA A 85 -14.07 2.26 -50.73
CA ALA A 85 -13.60 2.33 -49.36
C ALA A 85 -12.98 0.97 -49.04
N THR A 86 -11.68 0.93 -48.87
CA THR A 86 -10.97 -0.23 -48.34
C THR A 86 -11.70 -0.63 -47.05
N PRO A 87 -12.18 -1.86 -46.92
CA PRO A 87 -12.82 -2.28 -45.65
C PRO A 87 -11.83 -2.05 -44.56
N ALA A 88 -12.22 -1.28 -43.51
CA ALA A 88 -11.45 -1.17 -42.32
C ALA A 88 -11.07 -2.57 -41.85
N ALA A 89 -9.79 -2.86 -41.75
CA ALA A 89 -9.30 -4.14 -41.31
C ALA A 89 -10.02 -4.46 -39.97
N GLN A 90 -10.82 -5.52 -39.99
CA GLN A 90 -11.53 -5.99 -38.80
C GLN A 90 -10.46 -6.36 -37.78
N GLU A 91 -10.26 -5.54 -36.74
CA GLU A 91 -9.30 -5.85 -35.67
C GLU A 91 -9.68 -7.18 -35.04
N SER A 92 -8.69 -8.04 -34.81
CA SER A 92 -8.89 -9.34 -34.19
C SER A 92 -9.58 -9.22 -32.83
N PRO A 93 -10.47 -10.15 -32.45
CA PRO A 93 -11.05 -10.17 -31.11
C PRO A 93 -9.96 -10.22 -30.04
N ILE A 94 -10.19 -9.52 -28.91
CA ILE A 94 -9.30 -9.57 -27.75
C ILE A 94 -9.36 -10.96 -27.14
N THR A 95 -8.22 -11.58 -26.94
CA THR A 95 -8.08 -12.93 -26.37
C THR A 95 -7.83 -12.88 -24.86
N LEU A 96 -7.94 -14.03 -24.18
CA LEU A 96 -7.59 -14.18 -22.78
C LEU A 96 -6.09 -13.84 -22.54
N GLU A 97 -5.21 -14.21 -23.45
CA GLU A 97 -3.79 -13.89 -23.35
C GLU A 97 -3.52 -12.38 -23.49
N ASP A 98 -4.25 -11.71 -24.42
CA ASP A 98 -4.20 -10.24 -24.52
C ASP A 98 -4.65 -9.58 -23.20
N TYR A 99 -5.74 -10.08 -22.59
CA TYR A 99 -6.22 -9.60 -21.29
C TYR A 99 -5.16 -9.76 -20.19
N LYS A 100 -4.55 -10.94 -20.05
CA LYS A 100 -3.53 -11.22 -19.03
C LYS A 100 -2.29 -10.33 -19.19
N ALA A 101 -1.93 -10.01 -20.45
CA ALA A 101 -0.77 -9.18 -20.78
C ALA A 101 -1.03 -7.66 -20.62
N ALA A 102 -2.28 -7.23 -20.77
CA ALA A 102 -2.64 -5.82 -20.82
C ALA A 102 -2.48 -5.09 -19.46
N SER A 103 -2.09 -3.81 -19.52
CA SER A 103 -2.20 -2.88 -18.39
C SER A 103 -3.67 -2.53 -18.11
N ALA A 104 -3.98 -2.05 -16.91
CA ALA A 104 -5.33 -1.57 -16.58
C ALA A 104 -5.77 -0.42 -17.47
N SER A 105 -4.85 0.46 -17.82
CA SER A 105 -5.08 1.56 -18.77
C SER A 105 -5.46 1.05 -20.14
N LYS A 106 -4.80 0.00 -20.63
CA LYS A 106 -5.09 -0.60 -21.94
C LYS A 106 -6.44 -1.32 -21.97
N LEU A 107 -6.81 -2.02 -20.89
CA LEU A 107 -8.14 -2.62 -20.77
C LEU A 107 -9.24 -1.56 -20.79
N ALA A 108 -9.06 -0.44 -20.07
CA ALA A 108 -10.01 0.67 -20.09
C ALA A 108 -10.11 1.33 -21.47
N GLU A 109 -9.00 1.44 -22.21
CA GLU A 109 -8.98 1.92 -23.59
C GLU A 109 -9.81 1.01 -24.51
N TRP A 110 -9.57 -0.30 -24.47
CA TRP A 110 -10.32 -1.28 -25.27
C TRP A 110 -11.82 -1.27 -24.95
N ALA A 111 -12.18 -1.11 -23.66
CA ALA A 111 -13.58 -0.98 -23.27
C ALA A 111 -14.25 0.27 -23.85
N ARG A 112 -13.55 1.42 -23.87
CA ARG A 112 -14.06 2.66 -24.51
C ARG A 112 -14.18 2.56 -26.01
N GLN A 113 -13.23 1.91 -26.66
CA GLN A 113 -13.23 1.64 -28.09
C GLN A 113 -14.27 0.56 -28.48
N GLN A 114 -14.98 -0.01 -27.51
CA GLN A 114 -15.94 -1.10 -27.71
C GLN A 114 -15.33 -2.37 -28.34
N ARG A 115 -14.01 -2.53 -28.26
CA ARG A 115 -13.30 -3.74 -28.69
C ARG A 115 -13.54 -4.92 -27.73
N VAL A 116 -13.86 -4.61 -26.48
CA VAL A 116 -14.23 -5.55 -25.43
C VAL A 116 -15.31 -4.92 -24.56
N THR A 117 -16.27 -5.73 -24.12
CA THR A 117 -17.29 -5.28 -23.16
C THR A 117 -16.81 -5.44 -21.71
N GLY A 118 -17.41 -4.72 -20.78
CA GLY A 118 -17.12 -4.93 -19.35
C GLY A 118 -17.49 -6.34 -18.87
N GLN A 119 -18.50 -6.99 -19.49
CA GLN A 119 -18.84 -8.39 -19.19
C GLN A 119 -17.72 -9.34 -19.65
N GLN A 120 -17.18 -9.14 -20.86
CA GLN A 120 -16.05 -9.93 -21.33
C GLN A 120 -14.79 -9.74 -20.48
N LEU A 121 -14.51 -8.52 -20.02
CA LEU A 121 -13.39 -8.31 -19.08
C LEU A 121 -13.59 -9.05 -17.76
N LEU A 122 -14.84 -9.11 -17.25
CA LEU A 122 -15.18 -9.91 -16.07
C LEU A 122 -15.05 -11.40 -16.35
N ASP A 123 -15.47 -11.88 -17.52
CA ASP A 123 -15.34 -13.28 -17.92
C ASP A 123 -13.86 -13.70 -17.93
N PHE A 124 -12.97 -12.92 -18.54
CA PHE A 124 -11.54 -13.18 -18.55
C PHE A 124 -10.93 -13.21 -17.13
N ALA A 125 -11.33 -12.25 -16.26
CA ALA A 125 -10.87 -12.24 -14.87
C ALA A 125 -11.32 -13.50 -14.12
N LEU A 126 -12.60 -13.87 -14.21
CA LEU A 126 -13.18 -15.01 -13.51
C LEU A 126 -12.64 -16.34 -14.05
N GLU A 127 -12.43 -16.46 -15.37
CA GLU A 127 -11.81 -17.63 -15.98
C GLU A 127 -10.37 -17.81 -15.47
N THR A 128 -9.56 -16.75 -15.48
CA THR A 128 -8.18 -16.80 -14.96
C THR A 128 -8.14 -17.12 -13.47
N ILE A 129 -9.06 -16.56 -12.67
CA ILE A 129 -9.18 -16.89 -11.23
C ILE A 129 -9.53 -18.38 -11.07
N LYS A 130 -10.49 -18.88 -11.81
CA LYS A 130 -10.91 -20.29 -11.75
C LYS A 130 -9.77 -21.25 -12.11
N GLU A 131 -8.95 -20.88 -13.10
CA GLU A 131 -7.79 -21.64 -13.52
C GLU A 131 -6.67 -21.67 -12.47
N THR A 132 -6.32 -20.50 -11.91
CA THR A 132 -5.09 -20.34 -11.15
C THR A 132 -5.26 -20.37 -9.63
N ASN A 133 -6.44 -20.00 -9.10
CA ASN A 133 -6.66 -19.95 -7.65
C ASN A 133 -6.55 -21.30 -6.93
N PRO A 134 -6.86 -22.46 -7.53
CA PRO A 134 -6.62 -23.76 -6.88
C PRO A 134 -5.16 -24.00 -6.49
N GLU A 135 -4.20 -23.49 -7.26
CA GLU A 135 -2.77 -23.60 -6.99
C GLU A 135 -2.26 -22.43 -6.15
N LEU A 136 -2.76 -21.22 -6.38
CA LEU A 136 -2.26 -19.99 -5.75
C LEU A 136 -2.87 -19.71 -4.37
N ASN A 137 -4.10 -20.16 -4.13
CA ASN A 137 -4.87 -19.89 -2.90
C ASN A 137 -4.87 -18.40 -2.51
N ASN A 138 -5.11 -17.53 -3.48
CA ASN A 138 -4.96 -16.09 -3.33
C ASN A 138 -6.28 -15.30 -3.36
N VAL A 139 -7.40 -15.91 -3.78
CA VAL A 139 -8.74 -15.29 -3.80
C VAL A 139 -9.62 -15.97 -2.76
N ILE A 140 -10.10 -15.19 -1.79
CA ILE A 140 -10.86 -15.70 -0.62
C ILE A 140 -12.37 -15.52 -0.74
N SER A 141 -12.83 -14.63 -1.61
CA SER A 141 -14.25 -14.44 -1.91
C SER A 141 -14.45 -13.79 -3.27
N LEU A 142 -15.56 -14.14 -3.92
CA LEU A 142 -16.03 -13.53 -5.17
C LEU A 142 -17.39 -12.87 -4.95
N ARG A 143 -17.68 -11.85 -5.76
CA ARG A 143 -18.96 -11.13 -5.75
C ARG A 143 -19.52 -10.96 -7.17
N GLU A 144 -19.35 -11.98 -7.99
CA GLU A 144 -19.65 -12.00 -9.42
C GLU A 144 -21.01 -11.37 -9.78
N PRO A 145 -22.16 -11.76 -9.17
CA PRO A 145 -23.45 -11.20 -9.59
C PRO A 145 -23.50 -9.67 -9.43
N LEU A 146 -22.94 -9.14 -8.34
CA LEU A 146 -22.87 -7.70 -8.10
C LEU A 146 -21.88 -7.00 -9.03
N ALA A 147 -20.73 -7.63 -9.32
CA ALA A 147 -19.74 -7.10 -10.25
C ALA A 147 -20.31 -6.97 -11.68
N ARG A 148 -21.07 -7.96 -12.12
CA ARG A 148 -21.76 -7.94 -13.42
C ARG A 148 -22.78 -6.80 -13.49
N GLN A 149 -23.62 -6.68 -12.47
CA GLN A 149 -24.60 -5.59 -12.37
C GLN A 149 -23.92 -4.20 -12.35
N GLU A 150 -22.86 -4.03 -11.57
CA GLU A 150 -22.09 -2.77 -11.52
C GLU A 150 -21.46 -2.43 -12.88
N SER A 151 -20.92 -3.44 -13.59
CA SER A 151 -20.36 -3.25 -14.93
C SER A 151 -21.41 -2.85 -15.97
N GLU A 152 -22.62 -3.42 -15.92
CA GLU A 152 -23.72 -3.04 -16.81
C GLU A 152 -24.20 -1.61 -16.57
N GLN A 153 -24.31 -1.22 -15.31
CA GLN A 153 -24.82 0.10 -14.92
C GLN A 153 -23.80 1.23 -15.06
N MET A 154 -22.49 0.90 -15.18
CA MET A 154 -21.44 1.90 -15.26
C MET A 154 -21.44 2.60 -16.62
N THR A 155 -21.59 3.92 -16.59
CA THR A 155 -21.45 4.82 -17.74
C THR A 155 -20.04 5.39 -17.80
N ASP A 156 -19.56 5.73 -19.02
CA ASP A 156 -18.26 6.40 -19.18
C ASP A 156 -18.39 7.90 -18.88
N GLU A 157 -17.81 8.30 -17.75
CA GLU A 157 -17.71 9.71 -17.31
C GLU A 157 -16.26 10.19 -17.34
N GLY A 158 -15.38 9.49 -18.08
CA GLY A 158 -13.95 9.79 -18.16
C GLY A 158 -13.11 9.15 -17.04
N GLN A 159 -13.64 8.16 -16.33
CA GLN A 159 -12.90 7.46 -15.26
C GLN A 159 -11.66 6.78 -15.84
N PRO A 160 -10.45 6.90 -15.22
CA PRO A 160 -9.20 6.41 -15.83
C PRO A 160 -9.20 4.90 -16.12
N PHE A 161 -9.95 4.10 -15.34
CA PHE A 161 -9.99 2.63 -15.42
C PHE A 161 -11.39 2.08 -15.68
N TYR A 162 -12.09 2.69 -16.64
CA TYR A 162 -13.45 2.35 -17.00
C TYR A 162 -13.68 0.85 -17.25
N LYS A 163 -14.56 0.24 -16.43
CA LYS A 163 -14.96 -1.20 -16.47
C LYS A 163 -13.84 -2.22 -16.24
N VAL A 164 -12.69 -1.80 -15.72
CA VAL A 164 -11.57 -2.71 -15.46
C VAL A 164 -11.84 -3.54 -14.19
N PRO A 165 -11.73 -4.88 -14.24
CA PRO A 165 -11.86 -5.75 -13.07
C PRO A 165 -10.71 -5.51 -12.09
N ILE A 166 -11.03 -5.52 -10.77
CA ILE A 166 -10.06 -5.42 -9.69
C ILE A 166 -10.36 -6.42 -8.56
N LEU A 167 -9.34 -7.02 -7.98
CA LEU A 167 -9.41 -7.67 -6.67
C LEU A 167 -8.97 -6.69 -5.58
N VAL A 168 -9.73 -6.64 -4.48
CA VAL A 168 -9.34 -5.82 -3.33
C VAL A 168 -8.81 -6.70 -2.21
N LYS A 169 -7.81 -6.20 -1.47
CA LYS A 169 -7.28 -6.90 -0.30
C LYS A 169 -8.38 -7.12 0.73
N GLY A 170 -8.56 -8.34 1.22
CA GLY A 170 -9.60 -8.64 2.21
C GLY A 170 -9.42 -7.90 3.54
N LEU A 171 -8.19 -7.44 3.88
CA LEU A 171 -7.91 -6.68 5.08
C LEU A 171 -8.00 -5.17 4.82
N GLY A 172 -8.93 -4.49 5.50
CA GLY A 172 -9.05 -3.03 5.48
C GLY A 172 -9.73 -2.45 4.23
N HIS A 173 -9.84 -3.21 3.13
CA HIS A 173 -10.51 -2.80 1.91
C HIS A 173 -11.89 -3.48 1.80
N THR A 174 -12.77 -3.20 2.76
CA THR A 174 -14.10 -3.78 2.81
C THR A 174 -14.98 -3.32 1.66
N VAL A 175 -15.84 -4.24 1.22
CA VAL A 175 -16.92 -3.98 0.24
C VAL A 175 -18.23 -4.42 0.88
N ALA A 176 -19.28 -3.64 0.71
CA ALA A 176 -20.60 -3.99 1.22
C ALA A 176 -21.04 -5.38 0.71
N GLY A 177 -21.48 -6.23 1.63
CA GLY A 177 -21.87 -7.62 1.34
C GLY A 177 -20.71 -8.63 1.25
N SER A 178 -19.45 -8.19 1.21
CA SER A 178 -18.28 -9.08 1.14
C SER A 178 -17.72 -9.44 2.53
N SER A 179 -16.83 -10.43 2.57
CA SER A 179 -16.20 -10.93 3.79
C SER A 179 -15.46 -9.82 4.57
N ASN A 180 -15.54 -9.84 5.90
CA ASN A 180 -14.87 -8.88 6.79
C ASN A 180 -14.34 -9.58 8.05
N THR A 181 -13.36 -10.46 7.89
CA THR A 181 -12.88 -11.35 8.93
C THR A 181 -11.65 -10.84 9.66
N ASN A 182 -10.90 -9.89 9.09
CA ASN A 182 -9.56 -9.51 9.54
C ASN A 182 -8.58 -10.72 9.67
N GLY A 183 -8.87 -11.86 9.03
CA GLY A 183 -8.13 -13.11 9.15
C GLY A 183 -8.42 -13.89 10.44
N LEU A 184 -9.32 -13.42 11.30
CA LEU A 184 -9.67 -14.02 12.59
C LEU A 184 -10.72 -15.11 12.38
N ALA A 185 -10.42 -16.34 12.80
CA ALA A 185 -11.28 -17.50 12.60
C ALA A 185 -12.67 -17.33 13.22
N PHE A 186 -12.78 -16.65 14.37
CA PHE A 186 -14.07 -16.38 15.01
C PHE A 186 -14.93 -15.33 14.28
N LEU A 187 -14.39 -14.66 13.24
CA LEU A 187 -15.11 -13.75 12.34
C LEU A 187 -15.35 -14.36 10.95
N LYS A 188 -15.12 -15.65 10.72
CA LYS A 188 -15.18 -16.29 9.39
C LYS A 188 -16.46 -16.01 8.60
N ASP A 189 -17.59 -15.89 9.28
CA ASP A 189 -18.91 -15.67 8.69
C ASP A 189 -19.31 -14.18 8.68
N LYS A 190 -18.41 -13.27 9.12
CA LYS A 190 -18.69 -11.85 9.19
C LYS A 190 -18.63 -11.20 7.81
N THR A 191 -19.67 -10.46 7.47
CA THR A 191 -19.71 -9.62 6.25
C THR A 191 -19.67 -8.13 6.61
N SER A 192 -19.24 -7.30 5.69
CA SER A 192 -19.26 -5.85 5.83
C SER A 192 -20.60 -5.27 5.37
N SER A 193 -21.15 -4.35 6.15
CA SER A 193 -22.34 -3.57 5.75
C SER A 193 -22.00 -2.35 4.90
N SER A 194 -20.71 -2.02 4.75
CA SER A 194 -20.25 -0.82 4.07
C SER A 194 -18.99 -1.03 3.26
N THR A 195 -18.80 -0.18 2.25
CA THR A 195 -17.57 -0.11 1.45
C THR A 195 -16.63 0.93 2.06
N SER A 196 -15.36 0.57 2.24
CA SER A 196 -14.31 1.44 2.79
C SER A 196 -14.05 2.66 1.90
N ALA A 197 -13.51 3.72 2.51
CA ALA A 197 -13.24 4.98 1.81
C ALA A 197 -12.32 4.77 0.60
N PHE A 198 -11.25 4.00 0.76
CA PHE A 198 -10.32 3.73 -0.33
C PHE A 198 -10.94 2.94 -1.48
N VAL A 199 -11.73 1.90 -1.18
CA VAL A 199 -12.42 1.12 -2.24
C VAL A 199 -13.43 1.98 -2.99
N LYS A 200 -14.14 2.91 -2.31
CA LYS A 200 -15.01 3.88 -2.99
C LYS A 200 -14.25 4.75 -3.99
N GLN A 201 -13.00 5.12 -3.69
CA GLN A 201 -12.18 5.86 -4.66
C GLN A 201 -11.78 4.99 -5.85
N LEU A 202 -11.47 3.70 -5.63
CA LEU A 202 -11.22 2.75 -6.74
C LEU A 202 -12.46 2.58 -7.63
N GLN A 203 -13.65 2.46 -7.05
CA GLN A 203 -14.91 2.41 -7.81
C GLN A 203 -15.13 3.71 -8.61
N LYS A 204 -14.84 4.89 -8.03
CA LYS A 204 -14.88 6.18 -8.76
C LYS A 204 -13.84 6.25 -9.88
N ALA A 205 -12.70 5.56 -9.73
CA ALA A 205 -11.71 5.46 -10.80
C ALA A 205 -12.18 4.56 -11.97
N GLY A 206 -13.33 3.90 -11.84
CA GLY A 206 -13.93 3.07 -12.88
C GLY A 206 -13.69 1.57 -12.72
N PHE A 207 -13.06 1.14 -11.62
CA PHE A 207 -12.85 -0.28 -11.35
C PHE A 207 -14.13 -1.01 -10.93
N ILE A 208 -14.28 -2.24 -11.41
CA ILE A 208 -15.32 -3.19 -10.99
C ILE A 208 -14.69 -4.20 -10.02
N VAL A 209 -15.16 -4.20 -8.77
CA VAL A 209 -14.62 -5.12 -7.76
C VAL A 209 -15.19 -6.51 -7.95
N VAL A 210 -14.35 -7.49 -8.34
CA VAL A 210 -14.76 -8.87 -8.60
C VAL A 210 -14.71 -9.75 -7.36
N GLY A 211 -13.90 -9.39 -6.36
CA GLY A 211 -13.73 -10.17 -5.13
C GLY A 211 -12.63 -9.64 -4.24
N GLN A 212 -12.21 -10.49 -3.30
CA GLN A 212 -11.21 -10.15 -2.28
C GLN A 212 -10.04 -11.13 -2.32
N SER A 213 -8.83 -10.61 -2.17
CA SER A 213 -7.58 -11.37 -2.10
C SER A 213 -7.20 -11.72 -0.67
N SER A 214 -6.42 -12.81 -0.49
CA SER A 214 -5.93 -13.34 0.77
C SER A 214 -4.92 -12.40 1.47
N PHE A 215 -4.80 -12.60 2.79
CA PHE A 215 -3.91 -11.86 3.69
C PHE A 215 -3.71 -12.66 4.98
N PRO A 216 -2.60 -12.47 5.73
CA PRO A 216 -2.40 -13.12 7.05
C PRO A 216 -3.25 -12.45 8.14
N GLU A 217 -3.46 -13.16 9.26
CA GLU A 217 -4.23 -12.66 10.40
C GLU A 217 -3.80 -11.25 10.80
N MET A 218 -4.75 -10.31 10.83
CA MET A 218 -4.57 -8.88 11.14
C MET A 218 -3.50 -8.16 10.28
N GLY A 219 -2.89 -8.83 9.31
CA GLY A 219 -1.82 -8.28 8.48
C GLY A 219 -0.48 -8.09 9.20
N TRP A 220 -0.25 -8.78 10.32
CA TRP A 220 0.94 -8.56 11.15
C TRP A 220 2.26 -8.96 10.50
N ILE A 221 2.25 -9.91 9.55
CA ILE A 221 3.47 -10.55 9.05
C ILE A 221 3.74 -10.25 7.57
N ASN A 222 5.01 -10.40 7.16
CA ASN A 222 5.55 -10.14 5.83
C ASN A 222 5.39 -11.29 4.83
N VAL A 223 4.65 -12.33 5.18
CA VAL A 223 4.23 -13.45 4.32
C VAL A 223 2.71 -13.57 4.35
N THR A 224 2.12 -14.24 3.38
CA THR A 224 0.66 -14.43 3.33
C THR A 224 0.34 -15.89 3.66
N ASN A 225 0.41 -16.19 4.95
CA ASN A 225 -0.01 -17.44 5.58
C ASN A 225 -1.07 -17.13 6.61
N SER A 226 -2.12 -17.93 6.69
CA SER A 226 -3.24 -17.70 7.59
C SER A 226 -3.86 -19.02 8.02
N ASN A 227 -4.13 -19.17 9.31
CA ASN A 227 -4.88 -20.32 9.81
C ASN A 227 -6.31 -20.37 9.24
N LEU A 228 -6.86 -19.22 8.88
CA LEU A 228 -8.21 -19.14 8.30
C LEU A 228 -8.23 -19.46 6.80
N TYR A 229 -7.24 -19.00 6.02
CA TYR A 229 -7.26 -19.05 4.57
C TYR A 229 -6.20 -20.00 3.98
N GLY A 230 -5.26 -20.51 4.78
CA GLY A 230 -4.12 -21.27 4.32
C GLY A 230 -2.98 -20.40 3.78
N ASN A 231 -2.02 -21.06 3.14
CA ASN A 231 -0.84 -20.41 2.55
C ASN A 231 -1.16 -19.94 1.13
N THR A 232 -0.69 -18.74 0.79
CA THR A 232 -0.76 -18.21 -0.58
C THR A 232 0.57 -18.51 -1.28
N HIS A 233 0.48 -18.94 -2.53
CA HIS A 233 1.62 -19.37 -3.34
C HIS A 233 2.02 -18.30 -4.37
N ASN A 234 3.32 -18.25 -4.67
CA ASN A 234 3.89 -17.29 -5.60
C ASN A 234 3.76 -17.78 -7.05
N PRO A 235 3.18 -17.00 -7.98
CA PRO A 235 3.10 -17.39 -9.39
C PRO A 235 4.43 -17.62 -10.09
N TRP A 236 5.54 -17.04 -9.60
CA TRP A 236 6.87 -17.30 -10.12
C TRP A 236 7.34 -18.72 -9.80
N GLN A 237 7.13 -19.17 -8.56
CA GLN A 237 7.44 -20.53 -8.10
C GLN A 237 6.45 -20.89 -6.99
N LEU A 238 5.64 -21.92 -7.19
CA LEU A 238 4.52 -22.28 -6.30
C LEU A 238 4.96 -22.75 -4.91
N ASP A 239 6.19 -23.18 -4.74
CA ASP A 239 6.77 -23.54 -3.43
C ASP A 239 7.27 -22.32 -2.64
N GLN A 240 7.14 -21.11 -3.18
CA GLN A 240 7.54 -19.87 -2.53
C GLN A 240 6.34 -19.02 -2.13
N ASN A 241 6.55 -18.12 -1.17
CA ASN A 241 5.54 -17.16 -0.70
C ASN A 241 5.54 -15.90 -1.56
N PRO A 242 4.39 -15.31 -1.93
CA PRO A 242 4.35 -14.07 -2.72
C PRO A 242 4.65 -12.81 -1.91
N GLY A 243 4.98 -12.97 -0.61
CA GLY A 243 5.11 -11.86 0.32
C GLY A 243 3.83 -11.54 1.08
N GLY A 244 3.89 -10.49 1.91
CA GLY A 244 2.78 -10.10 2.77
C GLY A 244 2.89 -8.67 3.31
N SER A 245 1.79 -8.18 3.81
CA SER A 245 0.50 -8.87 4.00
C SER A 245 -0.46 -8.77 2.82
N SER A 246 -0.08 -8.17 1.66
CA SER A 246 -0.89 -8.12 0.44
C SER A 246 -0.46 -9.17 -0.60
N GLY A 247 -0.04 -10.37 -0.15
CA GLY A 247 0.46 -11.40 -1.05
C GLY A 247 -0.61 -11.99 -1.97
N GLY A 248 -1.86 -12.09 -1.50
CA GLY A 248 -2.96 -12.48 -2.37
C GLY A 248 -3.20 -11.51 -3.52
N SER A 249 -3.07 -10.20 -3.26
CA SER A 249 -3.14 -9.17 -4.31
C SER A 249 -1.96 -9.27 -5.28
N ALA A 250 -0.75 -9.53 -4.76
CA ALA A 250 0.43 -9.69 -5.60
C ALA A 250 0.33 -10.94 -6.50
N ALA A 251 -0.08 -12.07 -5.94
CA ALA A 251 -0.32 -13.30 -6.70
C ALA A 251 -1.37 -13.09 -7.81
N ALA A 252 -2.44 -12.32 -7.52
CA ALA A 252 -3.48 -12.03 -8.49
C ALA A 252 -2.98 -11.20 -9.69
N VAL A 253 -2.14 -10.18 -9.43
CA VAL A 253 -1.60 -9.34 -10.50
C VAL A 253 -0.51 -10.09 -11.29
N ALA A 254 0.40 -10.78 -10.60
CA ALA A 254 1.48 -11.51 -11.26
C ALA A 254 0.96 -12.68 -12.12
N SER A 255 -0.13 -13.34 -11.71
CA SER A 255 -0.74 -14.43 -12.49
C SER A 255 -1.67 -13.94 -13.63
N GLY A 256 -1.96 -12.64 -13.72
CA GLY A 256 -2.87 -12.09 -14.73
C GLY A 256 -4.36 -12.24 -14.43
N GLN A 257 -4.74 -12.62 -13.20
CA GLN A 257 -6.15 -12.64 -12.78
C GLN A 257 -6.80 -11.26 -12.92
N VAL A 258 -6.06 -10.23 -12.56
CA VAL A 258 -6.39 -8.81 -12.74
C VAL A 258 -5.12 -8.04 -13.11
N SER A 259 -5.29 -6.94 -13.85
CA SER A 259 -4.15 -6.08 -14.23
C SER A 259 -3.62 -5.23 -13.07
N LEU A 260 -4.46 -4.99 -12.05
CA LEU A 260 -4.15 -4.21 -10.86
C LEU A 260 -4.97 -4.73 -9.67
N ALA A 261 -4.38 -4.77 -8.47
CA ALA A 261 -5.07 -5.15 -7.25
C ALA A 261 -4.76 -4.20 -6.10
N SER A 262 -5.75 -3.94 -5.23
CA SER A 262 -5.54 -3.04 -4.11
C SER A 262 -4.63 -3.64 -3.03
N ALA A 263 -3.82 -2.81 -2.38
CA ALA A 263 -2.90 -3.20 -1.32
C ALA A 263 -2.90 -2.17 -0.19
N SER A 264 -2.63 -2.63 1.03
CA SER A 264 -2.40 -1.77 2.20
C SER A 264 -1.02 -2.06 2.80
N ASP A 265 -0.37 -1.04 3.34
CA ASP A 265 1.04 -1.07 3.76
C ASP A 265 1.20 -0.43 5.13
N GLY A 266 1.43 -1.22 6.18
CA GLY A 266 1.66 -0.78 7.55
C GLY A 266 3.11 -0.98 8.03
N GLY A 267 3.96 -1.65 7.22
CA GLY A 267 5.35 -1.95 7.50
C GLY A 267 6.08 -2.54 6.29
N GLY A 268 5.51 -2.36 5.08
CA GLY A 268 6.04 -2.91 3.83
C GLY A 268 5.03 -3.76 3.06
N SER A 269 3.80 -3.87 3.53
CA SER A 269 2.84 -4.87 3.02
C SER A 269 2.30 -4.62 1.59
N THR A 270 2.70 -3.55 0.91
CA THR A 270 2.58 -3.35 -0.54
C THR A 270 3.92 -3.65 -1.22
N ARG A 271 5.01 -3.13 -0.67
CA ARG A 271 6.35 -3.15 -1.28
C ARG A 271 7.03 -4.51 -1.19
N ILE A 272 6.89 -5.21 -0.07
CA ILE A 272 7.42 -6.58 0.11
C ILE A 272 6.83 -7.54 -0.93
N PRO A 273 5.48 -7.66 -1.04
CA PRO A 273 4.91 -8.54 -2.06
C PRO A 273 5.19 -8.04 -3.49
N ALA A 274 5.36 -6.72 -3.72
CA ALA A 274 5.83 -6.20 -5.01
C ALA A 274 7.23 -6.75 -5.35
N SER A 275 8.17 -6.71 -4.40
CA SER A 275 9.55 -7.24 -4.57
C SER A 275 9.54 -8.73 -4.91
N TRP A 276 8.84 -9.54 -4.11
CA TRP A 276 8.86 -11.00 -4.23
C TRP A 276 7.96 -11.57 -5.34
N SER A 277 7.11 -10.72 -5.95
CA SER A 277 6.23 -11.14 -7.06
C SER A 277 6.52 -10.41 -8.39
N GLY A 278 7.62 -9.63 -8.46
CA GLY A 278 8.01 -8.93 -9.69
C GLY A 278 7.01 -7.86 -10.12
N LEU A 279 6.59 -7.00 -9.19
CA LEU A 279 5.57 -5.95 -9.39
C LEU A 279 6.08 -4.60 -8.91
N ILE A 280 5.33 -3.55 -9.25
CA ILE A 280 5.52 -2.20 -8.75
C ILE A 280 4.66 -2.01 -7.51
N GLY A 281 5.25 -1.49 -6.41
CA GLY A 281 4.54 -1.24 -5.16
C GLY A 281 4.89 0.13 -4.58
N LEU A 282 3.92 1.05 -4.57
CA LEU A 282 4.07 2.40 -4.02
C LEU A 282 3.49 2.52 -2.62
N HIS A 283 4.29 3.07 -1.71
CA HIS A 283 3.84 3.67 -0.45
C HIS A 283 3.89 5.19 -0.65
N PRO A 284 2.75 5.88 -0.79
CA PRO A 284 2.73 7.32 -1.03
C PRO A 284 3.03 8.11 0.26
N THR A 285 3.40 9.37 0.12
CA THR A 285 3.46 10.31 1.25
C THR A 285 2.16 10.25 2.05
N ARG A 286 2.28 10.21 3.38
CA ARG A 286 1.13 10.14 4.29
C ARG A 286 0.12 11.26 4.02
N GLY A 287 -1.12 10.90 3.86
CA GLY A 287 -2.24 11.84 3.82
C GLY A 287 -2.49 12.56 2.50
N ILE A 288 -1.65 12.38 1.45
CA ILE A 288 -1.83 13.09 0.16
C ILE A 288 -2.89 12.48 -0.75
N LEU A 289 -3.22 11.20 -0.57
CA LEU A 289 -4.19 10.51 -1.42
C LEU A 289 -5.56 10.38 -0.74
N GLU A 290 -6.63 10.48 -1.55
CA GLU A 290 -8.00 10.20 -1.12
C GLU A 290 -8.16 8.78 -0.60
N GLY A 291 -8.98 8.62 0.45
CA GLY A 291 -9.20 7.32 1.09
C GLY A 291 -8.09 6.85 2.02
N ASN A 292 -6.98 7.58 2.11
CA ASN A 292 -5.87 7.29 3.01
C ASN A 292 -5.99 8.02 4.36
N PRO A 293 -5.44 7.43 5.44
CA PRO A 293 -5.35 8.10 6.74
C PRO A 293 -4.56 9.42 6.66
N THR A 294 -5.03 10.43 7.37
CA THR A 294 -4.39 11.76 7.44
C THR A 294 -3.67 12.02 8.76
N SER A 295 -3.89 11.19 9.78
CA SER A 295 -3.24 11.33 11.07
C SER A 295 -1.72 11.17 10.96
N GLU A 296 -0.95 12.07 11.55
CA GLU A 296 0.50 12.00 11.65
C GLU A 296 0.98 10.75 12.41
N ARG A 297 0.11 10.20 13.25
CA ARG A 297 0.35 8.96 14.01
C ARG A 297 -0.25 7.73 13.32
N SER A 298 -0.34 7.73 11.98
CA SER A 298 -0.70 6.56 11.19
C SER A 298 0.51 6.01 10.47
N ASN A 299 0.77 4.72 10.62
CA ASN A 299 1.80 4.00 9.85
C ASN A 299 1.21 3.27 8.62
N VAL A 300 -0.09 3.40 8.34
CA VAL A 300 -0.76 2.68 7.25
C VAL A 300 -1.00 3.60 6.07
N SER A 301 -0.69 3.09 4.87
CA SER A 301 -1.12 3.67 3.60
C SER A 301 -1.89 2.65 2.76
N HIS A 302 -2.71 3.14 1.83
CA HIS A 302 -3.46 2.35 0.86
C HIS A 302 -3.06 2.77 -0.54
N PHE A 303 -2.77 1.78 -1.37
CA PHE A 303 -2.52 1.97 -2.79
C PHE A 303 -2.84 0.67 -3.57
N ALA A 304 -2.08 0.37 -4.62
CA ALA A 304 -2.24 -0.82 -5.44
C ALA A 304 -0.89 -1.44 -5.81
N LEU A 305 -0.93 -2.71 -6.21
CA LEU A 305 0.12 -3.40 -6.93
C LEU A 305 -0.18 -3.32 -8.43
N THR A 306 0.82 -2.99 -9.23
CA THR A 306 0.70 -2.76 -10.67
C THR A 306 1.82 -3.45 -11.45
N LYS A 307 1.63 -3.58 -12.78
CA LYS A 307 2.65 -4.09 -13.72
C LYS A 307 3.33 -2.98 -14.52
N SER A 308 2.80 -1.75 -14.50
CA SER A 308 3.34 -0.64 -15.28
C SER A 308 3.40 0.66 -14.49
N MET A 309 4.36 1.52 -14.82
CA MET A 309 4.44 2.87 -14.26
C MET A 309 3.28 3.75 -14.76
N GLU A 310 2.76 3.48 -15.96
CA GLU A 310 1.57 4.18 -16.48
C GLU A 310 0.37 3.99 -15.56
N ASP A 311 0.03 2.74 -15.18
CA ASP A 311 -1.07 2.46 -14.28
C ASP A 311 -0.82 3.03 -12.88
N THR A 312 0.42 2.92 -12.39
CA THR A 312 0.84 3.47 -11.09
C THR A 312 0.63 4.97 -11.04
N GLU A 313 1.15 5.70 -12.03
CA GLU A 313 1.05 7.16 -12.09
C GLU A 313 -0.41 7.61 -12.30
N LYS A 314 -1.13 6.97 -13.22
CA LYS A 314 -2.52 7.31 -13.53
C LYS A 314 -3.42 7.14 -12.29
N LEU A 315 -3.25 6.06 -11.52
CA LEU A 315 -3.97 5.86 -10.27
C LEU A 315 -3.55 6.89 -9.21
N PHE A 316 -2.24 7.15 -9.06
CA PHE A 316 -1.72 8.15 -8.14
C PHE A 316 -2.32 9.53 -8.42
N GLN A 317 -2.27 10.00 -9.67
CA GLN A 317 -2.82 11.28 -10.09
C GLN A 317 -4.34 11.38 -9.87
N PHE A 318 -5.07 10.28 -10.09
CA PHE A 318 -6.51 10.25 -9.83
C PHE A 318 -6.83 10.42 -8.34
N LEU A 319 -6.05 9.77 -7.48
CA LEU A 319 -6.26 9.76 -6.03
C LEU A 319 -5.72 11.00 -5.29
N LEU A 320 -4.93 11.87 -5.93
CA LEU A 320 -4.41 13.09 -5.31
C LEU A 320 -5.54 13.99 -4.79
N LYS A 321 -5.49 14.38 -3.51
CA LYS A 321 -6.44 15.29 -2.87
C LYS A 321 -6.35 16.70 -3.42
N ASP A 322 -5.13 17.21 -3.55
CA ASP A 322 -4.85 18.57 -4.02
C ASP A 322 -3.92 18.53 -5.23
N LYS A 323 -4.55 18.38 -6.41
CA LYS A 323 -3.83 18.35 -7.69
C LYS A 323 -3.11 19.66 -7.99
N ALA A 324 -3.68 20.78 -7.60
CA ALA A 324 -3.09 22.10 -7.81
C ALA A 324 -1.82 22.27 -6.96
N LYS A 325 -1.83 21.84 -5.71
CA LYS A 325 -0.67 21.90 -4.83
C LYS A 325 0.46 20.98 -5.29
N ALA A 326 0.13 19.78 -5.76
CA ALA A 326 1.11 18.85 -6.31
C ALA A 326 1.77 19.37 -7.60
N GLN A 327 1.07 20.24 -8.35
CA GLN A 327 1.57 20.85 -9.58
C GLN A 327 2.34 22.17 -9.37
N GLN A 328 2.24 22.79 -8.18
CA GLN A 328 2.87 24.10 -7.92
C GLN A 328 4.40 24.08 -7.90
N ASN A 329 5.03 22.95 -7.59
CA ASN A 329 6.49 22.83 -7.62
C ASN A 329 6.90 21.36 -7.89
N PRO A 330 6.66 20.80 -9.10
CA PRO A 330 7.05 19.44 -9.41
C PRO A 330 8.58 19.37 -9.40
N GLN A 331 9.14 18.67 -8.43
CA GLN A 331 10.56 18.32 -8.51
C GLN A 331 10.75 17.46 -9.75
N ARG A 332 11.64 17.90 -10.64
CA ARG A 332 11.98 17.18 -11.85
C ARG A 332 13.22 16.34 -11.59
N LEU A 333 13.17 15.08 -11.97
CA LEU A 333 14.32 14.20 -11.95
C LEU A 333 15.32 14.67 -13.02
N ASP A 334 16.52 15.02 -12.60
CA ASP A 334 17.64 15.34 -13.48
C ASP A 334 18.95 14.82 -12.89
N THR A 335 20.01 14.82 -13.70
CA THR A 335 21.31 14.24 -13.34
C THR A 335 22.09 15.03 -12.27
N SER A 336 21.65 16.23 -11.90
CA SER A 336 22.24 17.02 -10.80
C SER A 336 21.82 16.52 -9.41
N ILE A 337 20.74 15.71 -9.33
CA ILE A 337 20.25 15.14 -8.08
C ILE A 337 21.15 13.99 -7.64
N PRO A 338 21.85 14.08 -6.49
CA PRO A 338 22.65 12.98 -5.99
C PRO A 338 21.75 11.88 -5.45
N ILE A 339 22.00 10.63 -5.87
CA ILE A 339 21.30 9.43 -5.44
C ILE A 339 22.16 8.71 -4.42
N ALA A 340 21.73 8.71 -3.15
CA ALA A 340 22.35 7.89 -2.13
C ALA A 340 21.90 6.44 -2.25
N TYR A 341 22.75 5.48 -1.89
CA TYR A 341 22.37 4.08 -1.79
C TYR A 341 23.05 3.38 -0.62
N SER A 342 22.45 2.29 -0.15
CA SER A 342 23.01 1.43 0.88
C SER A 342 22.64 -0.03 0.65
N THR A 343 23.61 -0.91 0.83
CA THR A 343 23.43 -2.36 0.91
C THR A 343 23.50 -2.87 2.35
N GLN A 344 23.67 -1.97 3.33
CA GLN A 344 23.69 -2.30 4.75
C GLN A 344 22.28 -2.37 5.30
N THR A 345 21.96 -3.42 6.07
CA THR A 345 20.67 -3.52 6.75
C THR A 345 20.61 -2.54 7.93
N PRO A 346 19.41 -1.99 8.26
CA PRO A 346 19.28 -0.96 9.31
C PRO A 346 19.77 -1.35 10.70
N ALA A 347 19.79 -2.65 11.02
CA ALA A 347 20.20 -3.15 12.33
C ALA A 347 21.43 -4.08 12.28
N GLY A 348 22.14 -4.13 11.16
CA GLY A 348 23.29 -5.00 10.99
C GLY A 348 22.93 -6.49 10.88
N THR A 349 21.68 -6.81 10.52
CA THR A 349 21.28 -8.19 10.20
C THR A 349 21.89 -8.65 8.87
N PRO A 350 22.06 -9.97 8.65
CA PRO A 350 22.59 -10.48 7.39
C PRO A 350 21.74 -10.08 6.17
N ILE A 351 22.37 -10.01 5.01
CA ILE A 351 21.76 -9.71 3.72
C ILE A 351 22.29 -10.68 2.66
N SER A 352 21.45 -11.06 1.70
CA SER A 352 21.83 -11.95 0.60
C SER A 352 22.68 -11.24 -0.46
N GLU A 353 23.55 -12.01 -1.13
CA GLU A 353 24.33 -11.53 -2.29
C GLU A 353 23.41 -11.05 -3.42
N GLU A 354 22.25 -11.70 -3.62
CA GLU A 354 21.25 -11.32 -4.63
C GLU A 354 20.65 -9.93 -4.35
N ALA A 355 20.38 -9.60 -3.08
CA ALA A 355 19.89 -8.27 -2.72
C ALA A 355 20.95 -7.17 -2.92
N ILE A 356 22.22 -7.49 -2.66
CA ILE A 356 23.35 -6.60 -2.95
C ILE A 356 23.49 -6.42 -4.46
N ALA A 357 23.41 -7.51 -5.23
CA ALA A 357 23.49 -7.47 -6.69
C ALA A 357 22.38 -6.59 -7.30
N ALA A 358 21.14 -6.73 -6.84
CA ALA A 358 20.02 -5.92 -7.31
C ALA A 358 20.27 -4.41 -7.17
N VAL A 359 20.85 -3.97 -6.04
CA VAL A 359 21.23 -2.56 -5.84
C VAL A 359 22.37 -2.17 -6.74
N ASN A 360 23.43 -2.98 -6.84
CA ASN A 360 24.60 -2.66 -7.65
C ASN A 360 24.26 -2.55 -9.15
N GLU A 361 23.39 -3.42 -9.67
CA GLU A 361 22.87 -3.34 -11.05
C GLU A 361 22.10 -2.04 -11.28
N ALA A 362 21.24 -1.65 -10.34
CA ALA A 362 20.50 -0.40 -10.41
C ALA A 362 21.43 0.82 -10.33
N VAL A 363 22.43 0.80 -9.46
CA VAL A 363 23.45 1.85 -9.32
C VAL A 363 24.25 2.00 -10.61
N THR A 364 24.72 0.88 -11.19
CA THR A 364 25.43 0.88 -12.46
C THR A 364 24.58 1.49 -13.57
N PHE A 365 23.31 1.06 -13.69
CA PHE A 365 22.40 1.65 -14.66
C PHE A 365 22.22 3.16 -14.47
N LEU A 366 22.04 3.63 -13.24
CA LEU A 366 21.89 5.06 -12.97
C LEU A 366 23.16 5.85 -13.34
N GLN A 367 24.35 5.31 -13.08
CA GLN A 367 25.62 5.91 -13.50
C GLN A 367 25.74 5.98 -15.04
N GLU A 368 25.33 4.93 -15.75
CA GLU A 368 25.25 4.91 -17.23
C GLU A 368 24.28 5.97 -17.76
N GLN A 369 23.22 6.32 -17.01
CA GLN A 369 22.30 7.41 -17.33
C GLN A 369 22.81 8.79 -16.90
N GLY A 370 24.04 8.89 -16.36
CA GLY A 370 24.70 10.13 -15.98
C GLY A 370 24.39 10.63 -14.56
N TYR A 371 23.69 9.85 -13.73
CA TYR A 371 23.42 10.21 -12.34
C TYR A 371 24.63 10.01 -11.45
N GLN A 372 24.84 10.91 -10.48
CA GLN A 372 25.82 10.73 -9.41
C GLN A 372 25.23 9.84 -8.32
N THR A 373 25.92 8.75 -8.00
CA THR A 373 25.52 7.82 -6.93
C THR A 373 26.55 7.84 -5.81
N VAL A 374 26.09 7.78 -4.56
CA VAL A 374 26.94 7.83 -3.36
C VAL A 374 26.53 6.73 -2.40
N GLU A 375 27.45 5.84 -2.06
CA GLU A 375 27.23 4.87 -1.00
C GLU A 375 27.25 5.55 0.37
N VAL A 376 26.24 5.27 1.20
CA VAL A 376 26.10 5.87 2.53
C VAL A 376 25.65 4.80 3.55
N PRO A 377 25.99 4.97 4.84
CA PRO A 377 25.37 4.18 5.90
C PRO A 377 23.85 4.37 5.92
N TYR A 378 23.12 3.36 6.44
CA TYR A 378 21.68 3.51 6.63
C TYR A 378 21.40 4.73 7.56
N PRO A 379 20.45 5.62 7.22
CA PRO A 379 20.36 6.94 7.83
C PRO A 379 19.78 6.98 9.25
N VAL A 380 19.27 5.87 9.77
CA VAL A 380 18.66 5.80 11.12
C VAL A 380 19.08 4.52 11.85
N ASP A 381 18.98 4.54 13.19
CA ASP A 381 19.15 3.32 14.01
C ASP A 381 17.95 2.37 13.81
N GLY A 382 18.21 1.25 13.11
CA GLY A 382 17.17 0.29 12.80
C GLY A 382 16.66 -0.48 14.01
N LYS A 383 17.45 -0.71 15.04
CA LYS A 383 16.99 -1.36 16.28
C LYS A 383 15.99 -0.49 16.99
N LEU A 384 16.32 0.79 17.18
CA LEU A 384 15.42 1.76 17.79
C LEU A 384 14.15 1.96 16.96
N MET A 385 14.28 2.04 15.63
CA MET A 385 13.13 2.08 14.70
C MET A 385 12.17 0.91 14.93
N MET A 386 12.69 -0.32 15.06
CA MET A 386 11.85 -1.49 15.27
C MET A 386 11.25 -1.57 16.67
N GLN A 387 11.92 -1.07 17.69
CA GLN A 387 11.32 -0.95 19.04
C GLN A 387 10.08 -0.06 19.00
N TYR A 388 10.13 1.07 18.30
CA TYR A 388 8.95 1.92 18.10
C TYR A 388 7.86 1.21 17.31
N TYR A 389 8.23 0.54 16.22
CA TYR A 389 7.30 -0.20 15.37
C TYR A 389 6.55 -1.28 16.18
N TYR A 390 7.25 -2.09 16.96
CA TYR A 390 6.64 -3.15 17.78
C TYR A 390 5.75 -2.59 18.89
N THR A 391 6.14 -1.48 19.50
CA THR A 391 5.31 -0.79 20.50
C THR A 391 3.99 -0.34 19.87
N ILE A 392 4.03 0.25 18.67
CA ILE A 392 2.83 0.68 17.96
C ILE A 392 1.97 -0.53 17.55
N ALA A 393 2.57 -1.58 17.00
CA ALA A 393 1.85 -2.79 16.63
C ALA A 393 1.17 -3.45 17.84
N ALA A 394 1.89 -3.62 18.95
CA ALA A 394 1.34 -4.16 20.19
C ALA A 394 0.20 -3.28 20.75
N SER A 395 0.32 -1.95 20.65
CA SER A 395 -0.73 -1.03 21.11
C SER A 395 -2.06 -1.14 20.35
N ALA A 396 -2.04 -1.66 19.12
CA ALA A 396 -3.24 -1.88 18.31
C ALA A 396 -3.93 -3.23 18.60
N ALA A 397 -3.19 -4.22 19.13
CA ALA A 397 -3.68 -5.58 19.32
C ALA A 397 -4.82 -5.75 20.36
N PRO A 398 -4.98 -4.92 21.40
CA PRO A 398 -6.16 -4.99 22.28
C PRO A 398 -7.51 -4.84 21.55
N SER A 399 -7.55 -4.28 20.34
CA SER A 399 -8.74 -4.24 19.49
C SER A 399 -9.28 -5.64 19.15
N ILE A 400 -8.42 -6.66 19.11
CA ILE A 400 -8.81 -8.06 18.86
C ILE A 400 -9.67 -8.58 20.02
N ASN A 401 -9.30 -8.28 21.26
CA ASN A 401 -10.11 -8.64 22.43
C ASN A 401 -11.49 -7.97 22.41
N PHE A 402 -11.57 -6.71 21.98
CA PHE A 402 -12.86 -6.04 21.79
C PHE A 402 -13.74 -6.78 20.76
N MET A 403 -13.15 -7.18 19.62
CA MET A 403 -13.87 -7.96 18.59
C MET A 403 -14.31 -9.33 19.14
N ALA A 404 -13.47 -10.02 19.91
CA ALA A 404 -13.81 -11.30 20.55
C ALA A 404 -14.98 -11.13 21.55
N GLN A 405 -14.94 -10.12 22.40
CA GLN A 405 -16.04 -9.83 23.34
C GLN A 405 -17.36 -9.56 22.61
N GLN A 406 -17.32 -8.82 21.47
CA GLN A 406 -18.53 -8.55 20.68
C GLN A 406 -19.08 -9.81 20.01
N THR A 407 -18.23 -10.72 19.57
CA THR A 407 -18.60 -11.90 18.77
C THR A 407 -18.80 -13.13 19.64
N LEU A 408 -17.80 -13.48 20.46
CA LEU A 408 -17.79 -14.68 21.29
C LEU A 408 -18.46 -14.49 22.66
N LYS A 409 -18.79 -13.24 23.04
CA LYS A 409 -19.38 -12.86 24.33
C LYS A 409 -18.51 -13.22 25.54
N ARG A 410 -17.21 -13.34 25.34
CA ARG A 410 -16.19 -13.60 26.37
C ARG A 410 -14.87 -12.90 25.99
N PRO A 411 -13.94 -12.74 26.93
CA PRO A 411 -12.59 -12.25 26.61
C PRO A 411 -11.86 -13.17 25.63
N LEU A 412 -10.91 -12.59 24.90
CA LEU A 412 -10.01 -13.29 23.99
C LEU A 412 -9.20 -14.36 24.73
N GLN A 413 -9.09 -15.53 24.13
CA GLN A 413 -8.24 -16.63 24.57
C GLN A 413 -7.17 -16.93 23.51
N LYS A 414 -6.10 -17.60 23.91
CA LYS A 414 -4.98 -17.91 23.01
C LYS A 414 -5.41 -18.73 21.78
N GLU A 415 -6.33 -19.64 21.99
CA GLU A 415 -6.87 -20.55 20.97
C GLU A 415 -7.75 -19.86 19.93
N ASP A 416 -8.15 -18.62 20.17
CA ASP A 416 -9.01 -17.85 19.25
C ASP A 416 -8.22 -17.19 18.10
N VAL A 417 -6.89 -17.08 18.24
CA VAL A 417 -6.01 -16.32 17.35
C VAL A 417 -4.67 -17.02 17.13
N GLU A 418 -3.93 -16.56 16.13
CA GLU A 418 -2.55 -16.99 15.91
C GLU A 418 -1.63 -16.51 17.06
N LEU A 419 -0.53 -17.24 17.29
CA LEU A 419 0.37 -16.98 18.42
C LEU A 419 0.94 -15.55 18.40
N LEU A 420 1.20 -15.00 17.23
CA LEU A 420 1.65 -13.61 17.09
C LEU A 420 0.60 -12.60 17.59
N SER A 421 -0.66 -12.76 17.17
CA SER A 421 -1.77 -11.89 17.65
C SER A 421 -1.97 -12.00 19.16
N TRP A 422 -1.85 -13.21 19.70
CA TRP A 422 -1.91 -13.43 21.15
C TRP A 422 -0.79 -12.71 21.89
N ALA A 423 0.47 -12.88 21.43
CA ALA A 423 1.62 -12.24 22.04
C ALA A 423 1.55 -10.70 21.98
N LEU A 424 1.15 -10.14 20.83
CA LEU A 424 0.92 -8.72 20.67
C LEU A 424 -0.19 -8.21 21.61
N TYR A 425 -1.29 -8.96 21.75
CA TYR A 425 -2.36 -8.63 22.70
C TYR A 425 -1.86 -8.65 24.15
N GLN A 426 -1.11 -9.70 24.55
CA GLN A 426 -0.55 -9.79 25.91
C GLN A 426 0.43 -8.67 26.24
N THR A 427 1.16 -8.18 25.24
CA THR A 427 2.05 -7.01 25.38
C THR A 427 1.26 -5.71 25.39
N GLY A 428 0.34 -5.55 24.43
CA GLY A 428 -0.39 -4.31 24.19
C GLY A 428 -1.32 -3.89 25.36
N LYS A 429 -1.86 -4.86 26.13
CA LYS A 429 -2.69 -4.55 27.30
C LYS A 429 -1.93 -3.89 28.46
N ASP A 430 -0.59 -4.04 28.49
CA ASP A 430 0.26 -3.49 29.53
C ASP A 430 0.89 -2.13 29.10
N LEU A 431 0.74 -1.74 27.83
CA LEU A 431 1.24 -0.47 27.34
C LEU A 431 0.38 0.70 27.83
N THR A 432 1.04 1.72 28.35
CA THR A 432 0.41 2.97 28.74
C THR A 432 0.34 3.97 27.58
N LYS A 433 -0.46 5.02 27.73
CA LYS A 433 -0.45 6.15 26.79
C LYS A 433 0.94 6.79 26.67
N GLU A 434 1.67 6.85 27.78
CA GLU A 434 3.01 7.42 27.81
C GLU A 434 3.98 6.60 26.97
N ASP A 435 3.95 5.27 27.06
CA ASP A 435 4.77 4.38 26.24
C ASP A 435 4.53 4.61 24.74
N ILE A 436 3.25 4.73 24.35
CA ILE A 436 2.85 4.99 22.97
C ILE A 436 3.28 6.39 22.51
N ASN A 437 3.13 7.41 23.38
CA ASN A 437 3.57 8.77 23.08
C ASN A 437 5.08 8.85 22.90
N LYS A 438 5.87 8.22 23.78
CA LYS A 438 7.34 8.15 23.66
C LYS A 438 7.77 7.50 22.33
N ALA A 439 7.08 6.44 21.90
CA ALA A 439 7.36 5.83 20.60
C ALA A 439 7.12 6.81 19.45
N TRP A 440 6.01 7.56 19.45
CA TRP A 440 5.72 8.55 18.41
C TRP A 440 6.64 9.79 18.48
N GLU A 441 7.04 10.20 19.66
CA GLU A 441 8.05 11.28 19.85
C GLU A 441 9.42 10.84 19.29
N GLY A 442 9.81 9.60 19.55
CA GLY A 442 11.03 9.03 18.96
C GLY A 442 10.96 8.92 17.43
N ILE A 443 9.80 8.55 16.88
CA ILE A 443 9.58 8.55 15.43
C ILE A 443 9.63 9.97 14.85
N ALA A 444 9.09 10.97 15.54
CA ALA A 444 9.17 12.35 15.10
C ALA A 444 10.64 12.86 15.06
N ALA A 445 11.44 12.53 16.08
CA ALA A 445 12.87 12.83 16.08
C ALA A 445 13.63 12.14 14.93
N MET A 446 13.32 10.86 14.68
CA MET A 446 13.86 10.10 13.54
C MET A 446 13.44 10.70 12.20
N THR A 447 12.21 11.19 12.09
CA THR A 447 11.70 11.87 10.88
C THR A 447 12.48 13.14 10.62
N GLU A 448 12.80 13.92 11.64
CA GLU A 448 13.62 15.12 11.48
C GLU A 448 15.06 14.80 11.04
N GLN A 449 15.69 13.76 11.60
CA GLN A 449 16.98 13.26 11.12
C GLN A 449 16.92 12.87 9.65
N LEU A 450 15.84 12.18 9.25
CA LEU A 450 15.63 11.75 7.88
C LEU A 450 15.38 12.93 6.92
N ASN A 451 14.66 13.97 7.37
CA ASN A 451 14.47 15.20 6.59
C ASN A 451 15.80 15.88 6.26
N GLN A 452 16.73 15.97 7.24
CA GLN A 452 18.08 16.51 7.02
C GLN A 452 18.87 15.64 6.03
N PHE A 453 18.72 14.32 6.08
CA PHE A 453 19.32 13.41 5.11
C PHE A 453 18.78 13.66 3.70
N TYR A 454 17.46 13.81 3.52
CA TYR A 454 16.84 14.04 2.21
C TYR A 454 17.08 15.46 1.64
N GLN A 455 17.45 16.44 2.47
CA GLN A 455 17.95 17.73 1.96
C GLN A 455 19.26 17.56 1.20
N LYS A 456 20.11 16.62 1.64
CA LYS A 456 21.39 16.33 0.98
C LYS A 456 21.25 15.32 -0.14
N TYR A 457 20.43 14.30 0.04
CA TYR A 457 20.22 13.18 -0.86
C TYR A 457 18.72 12.99 -1.11
N PRO A 458 18.13 13.71 -2.08
CA PRO A 458 16.70 13.65 -2.33
C PRO A 458 16.16 12.26 -2.67
N ILE A 459 17.02 11.35 -3.12
CA ILE A 459 16.71 9.96 -3.44
C ILE A 459 17.65 9.03 -2.67
N PHE A 460 17.07 8.02 -2.03
CA PHE A 460 17.80 6.98 -1.32
C PHE A 460 17.35 5.59 -1.79
N LEU A 461 18.30 4.78 -2.25
CA LEU A 461 18.09 3.47 -2.83
C LEU A 461 18.63 2.37 -1.92
N THR A 462 17.83 1.32 -1.70
CA THR A 462 18.21 0.11 -0.97
C THR A 462 17.59 -1.11 -1.66
N PRO A 463 17.90 -2.35 -1.25
CA PRO A 463 17.03 -3.47 -1.61
C PRO A 463 15.63 -3.25 -1.01
N THR A 464 14.58 -3.75 -1.65
CA THR A 464 13.24 -3.79 -1.01
C THR A 464 13.22 -4.84 0.11
N THR A 465 13.81 -5.99 -0.15
CA THR A 465 13.92 -7.11 0.79
C THR A 465 15.36 -7.59 0.84
N ALA A 466 15.83 -8.04 2.01
CA ALA A 466 17.21 -8.49 2.19
C ALA A 466 17.46 -9.91 1.64
N TYR A 467 16.39 -10.66 1.39
CA TYR A 467 16.43 -12.01 0.84
C TYR A 467 15.35 -12.19 -0.22
N PRO A 468 15.52 -13.15 -1.16
CA PRO A 468 14.43 -13.62 -2.03
C PRO A 468 13.24 -14.16 -1.23
N ALA A 469 12.13 -14.43 -1.93
CA ALA A 469 10.93 -14.99 -1.34
C ALA A 469 11.24 -16.27 -0.54
N PRO A 470 10.75 -16.41 0.70
CA PRO A 470 10.89 -17.63 1.49
C PRO A 470 9.90 -18.70 1.00
N ALA A 471 10.05 -19.93 1.49
CA ALA A 471 9.13 -21.03 1.23
C ALA A 471 7.67 -20.65 1.57
N ALA A 472 6.71 -21.23 0.83
CA ALA A 472 5.29 -20.91 0.98
C ALA A 472 4.76 -21.15 2.40
N ASP A 473 5.33 -22.14 3.10
CA ASP A 473 4.98 -22.50 4.48
C ASP A 473 5.89 -21.85 5.54
N TYR A 474 6.64 -20.81 5.19
CA TYR A 474 7.55 -20.14 6.12
C TYR A 474 6.86 -19.65 7.39
N HIS A 475 7.42 -20.05 8.53
CA HIS A 475 7.01 -19.59 9.87
C HIS A 475 8.16 -18.83 10.53
N HIS A 476 7.90 -17.59 10.95
CA HIS A 476 8.92 -16.69 11.49
C HIS A 476 9.21 -16.90 12.97
N ILE A 477 8.28 -17.51 13.74
CA ILE A 477 8.43 -17.65 15.19
C ILE A 477 9.43 -18.78 15.50
N PRO A 478 10.56 -18.48 16.18
CA PRO A 478 11.49 -19.51 16.64
C PRO A 478 10.81 -20.51 17.60
N LYS A 479 11.08 -21.79 17.40
CA LYS A 479 10.44 -22.87 18.17
C LYS A 479 10.66 -22.78 19.68
N ASP A 480 11.84 -22.31 20.09
CA ASP A 480 12.24 -22.12 21.50
C ASP A 480 11.49 -20.98 22.18
N LEU A 481 10.89 -20.04 21.42
CA LEU A 481 10.11 -18.94 21.97
C LEU A 481 8.62 -19.26 22.11
N VAL A 482 8.12 -20.35 21.50
CA VAL A 482 6.67 -20.67 21.46
C VAL A 482 6.07 -20.81 22.86
N ALA A 483 6.77 -21.47 23.81
CA ALA A 483 6.28 -21.63 25.16
C ALA A 483 6.15 -20.27 25.88
N GLN A 484 7.17 -19.42 25.80
CA GLN A 484 7.15 -18.08 26.41
C GLN A 484 6.09 -17.17 25.80
N LEU A 485 5.90 -17.18 24.47
CA LEU A 485 4.86 -16.42 23.77
C LEU A 485 3.45 -16.91 24.12
N SER A 486 3.31 -18.20 24.43
CA SER A 486 2.02 -18.80 24.82
C SER A 486 1.58 -18.37 26.21
N ASP A 487 2.51 -18.18 27.15
CA ASP A 487 2.25 -17.68 28.50
C ASP A 487 3.24 -16.58 28.86
N MET A 488 2.79 -15.35 28.80
CA MET A 488 3.55 -14.13 29.11
C MET A 488 3.12 -13.53 30.46
N SER A 489 2.37 -14.24 31.29
CA SER A 489 1.73 -13.71 32.50
C SER A 489 2.73 -13.27 33.58
N GLY A 490 3.89 -13.92 33.64
CA GLY A 490 4.97 -13.63 34.61
C GLY A 490 5.99 -12.60 34.13
N LEU A 491 5.85 -12.06 32.92
CA LEU A 491 6.82 -11.15 32.31
C LEU A 491 6.46 -9.68 32.58
N SER A 492 7.48 -8.86 32.85
CA SER A 492 7.35 -7.40 32.84
C SER A 492 7.03 -6.89 31.42
N LYS A 493 6.60 -5.62 31.32
CA LYS A 493 6.31 -4.97 30.04
C LYS A 493 7.55 -4.95 29.12
N GLU A 494 8.70 -4.67 29.67
CA GLU A 494 9.98 -4.61 28.98
C GLU A 494 10.39 -6.00 28.45
N GLU A 495 10.23 -7.05 29.25
CA GLU A 495 10.48 -8.43 28.83
C GLU A 495 9.51 -8.88 27.74
N LYS A 496 8.24 -8.46 27.80
CA LYS A 496 7.26 -8.73 26.73
C LYS A 496 7.65 -8.04 25.42
N LEU A 497 8.08 -6.77 25.44
CA LEU A 497 8.54 -6.06 24.26
C LEU A 497 9.82 -6.69 23.69
N ASP A 498 10.77 -7.13 24.53
CA ASP A 498 11.94 -7.88 24.08
C ASP A 498 11.56 -9.21 23.42
N LEU A 499 10.61 -9.93 24.01
CA LEU A 499 10.11 -11.18 23.44
C LEU A 499 9.42 -10.96 22.08
N ILE A 500 8.66 -9.88 21.91
CA ILE A 500 8.10 -9.47 20.61
C ILE A 500 9.23 -9.15 19.61
N TYR A 501 10.28 -8.45 20.01
CA TYR A 501 11.45 -8.20 19.16
C TYR A 501 12.09 -9.51 18.70
N ARG A 502 12.40 -10.41 19.64
CA ARG A 502 13.09 -11.69 19.33
C ARG A 502 12.27 -12.61 18.42
N GLN A 503 10.96 -12.71 18.64
CA GLN A 503 10.11 -13.54 17.80
C GLN A 503 9.95 -12.99 16.37
N TRP A 504 10.00 -11.66 16.21
CA TRP A 504 9.86 -11.02 14.88
C TRP A 504 11.18 -10.87 14.13
N LEU A 505 12.31 -11.02 14.82
CA LEU A 505 13.64 -10.84 14.23
C LEU A 505 13.89 -11.70 12.98
N PRO A 506 13.46 -12.97 12.87
CA PRO A 506 13.64 -13.73 11.64
C PRO A 506 12.89 -13.13 10.44
N ALA A 507 11.63 -12.74 10.64
CA ALA A 507 10.85 -12.07 9.59
C ALA A 507 11.44 -10.71 9.21
N TRP A 508 11.85 -9.93 10.20
CA TRP A 508 12.47 -8.63 9.96
C TRP A 508 13.83 -8.75 9.28
N THR A 509 14.60 -9.80 9.54
CA THR A 509 15.85 -10.07 8.81
C THR A 509 15.61 -10.24 7.31
N LEU A 510 14.47 -10.82 6.90
CA LEU A 510 14.13 -10.92 5.48
C LEU A 510 13.73 -9.59 4.85
N THR A 511 13.12 -8.67 5.62
CA THR A 511 12.49 -7.44 5.09
C THR A 511 12.76 -6.22 5.97
N PRO A 512 14.03 -5.80 6.15
CA PRO A 512 14.39 -4.78 7.14
C PRO A 512 14.21 -3.33 6.66
N PHE A 513 13.97 -3.10 5.35
CA PHE A 513 14.09 -1.76 4.77
C PHE A 513 12.80 -0.97 4.68
N THR A 514 11.65 -1.62 4.75
CA THR A 514 10.35 -1.03 4.36
C THR A 514 9.67 -0.22 5.47
N GLN A 515 9.93 -0.50 6.75
CA GLN A 515 9.23 0.05 7.90
C GLN A 515 9.46 1.56 8.09
N LEU A 516 10.62 2.07 7.66
CA LEU A 516 10.99 3.48 7.82
C LEU A 516 9.95 4.42 7.20
N ALA A 517 9.55 4.18 5.95
CA ALA A 517 8.58 5.00 5.25
C ALA A 517 7.20 5.01 5.94
N ASN A 518 6.77 3.88 6.50
CA ASN A 518 5.51 3.79 7.24
C ASN A 518 5.53 4.66 8.50
N LEU A 519 6.60 4.59 9.26
CA LEU A 519 6.72 5.33 10.52
C LEU A 519 6.84 6.83 10.26
N THR A 520 7.68 7.24 9.34
CA THR A 520 7.95 8.66 9.04
C THR A 520 6.93 9.30 8.10
N GLY A 521 6.15 8.48 7.37
CA GLY A 521 5.15 8.97 6.41
C GLY A 521 5.74 9.49 5.10
N THR A 522 6.97 9.10 4.79
CA THR A 522 7.66 9.46 3.56
C THR A 522 7.29 8.53 2.40
N PRO A 523 7.41 8.96 1.12
CA PRO A 523 7.10 8.11 -0.01
C PRO A 523 8.21 7.07 -0.24
N SER A 524 7.81 5.89 -0.74
CA SER A 524 8.71 4.78 -1.02
C SER A 524 8.14 3.88 -2.12
N LEU A 525 8.97 3.48 -3.08
CA LEU A 525 8.57 2.76 -4.28
C LEU A 525 9.45 1.52 -4.47
N SER A 526 8.83 0.34 -4.53
CA SER A 526 9.51 -0.91 -4.92
C SER A 526 9.39 -1.11 -6.43
N LEU A 527 10.53 -1.37 -7.07
CA LEU A 527 10.66 -1.58 -8.53
C LEU A 527 11.22 -2.97 -8.82
N PRO A 528 10.65 -3.74 -9.78
CA PRO A 528 11.03 -5.12 -10.06
C PRO A 528 12.23 -5.20 -11.02
N THR A 529 13.42 -4.85 -10.56
CA THR A 529 14.61 -4.64 -11.42
C THR A 529 15.60 -5.79 -11.45
N HIS A 530 15.38 -6.86 -10.68
CA HIS A 530 16.32 -7.98 -10.61
C HIS A 530 15.61 -9.33 -10.55
N VAL A 531 16.22 -10.35 -11.14
CA VAL A 531 15.84 -11.76 -11.00
C VAL A 531 17.05 -12.54 -10.52
N THR A 532 16.87 -13.25 -9.42
CA THR A 532 17.92 -14.06 -8.81
C THR A 532 18.35 -15.23 -9.70
N LYS A 533 19.50 -15.83 -9.41
CA LYS A 533 19.96 -17.05 -10.09
C LYS A 533 18.98 -18.23 -9.96
N SER A 534 18.13 -18.23 -8.92
CA SER A 534 17.07 -19.23 -8.74
C SER A 534 15.80 -18.92 -9.51
N GLY A 535 15.74 -17.80 -10.25
CA GLY A 535 14.55 -17.39 -11.04
C GLY A 535 13.49 -16.67 -10.25
N LEU A 536 13.77 -16.20 -9.03
CA LEU A 536 12.85 -15.43 -8.21
C LEU A 536 13.09 -13.93 -8.42
N PRO A 537 12.03 -13.09 -8.47
CA PRO A 537 12.19 -11.65 -8.56
C PRO A 537 12.67 -11.05 -7.23
N LEU A 538 13.42 -9.97 -7.32
CA LEU A 538 13.85 -9.17 -6.18
C LEU A 538 13.86 -7.69 -6.56
N GLY A 539 13.11 -6.87 -5.83
CA GLY A 539 12.99 -5.44 -6.13
C GLY A 539 14.02 -4.58 -5.41
N ILE A 540 14.35 -3.44 -6.03
CA ILE A 540 14.98 -2.31 -5.33
C ILE A 540 13.92 -1.43 -4.70
N LEU A 541 14.27 -0.74 -3.62
CA LEU A 541 13.44 0.22 -2.92
C LEU A 541 14.00 1.62 -3.09
N VAL A 542 13.20 2.50 -3.65
CA VAL A 542 13.55 3.91 -3.81
C VAL A 542 12.74 4.74 -2.82
N ASN A 543 13.42 5.54 -2.00
CA ASN A 543 12.84 6.36 -0.95
C ASN A 543 13.14 7.83 -1.20
N SER A 544 12.27 8.73 -0.73
CA SER A 544 12.48 10.18 -0.79
C SER A 544 11.85 10.89 0.39
N GLY A 545 12.12 12.17 0.56
CA GLY A 545 11.44 13.03 1.53
C GLY A 545 9.95 13.18 1.24
N ALA A 546 9.17 13.55 2.25
CA ALA A 546 7.73 13.75 2.11
C ALA A 546 7.41 14.73 0.96
N HIS A 547 6.36 14.43 0.20
CA HIS A 547 5.89 15.19 -0.97
C HIS A 547 6.78 15.11 -2.23
N ASN A 548 7.79 14.24 -2.23
CA ASN A 548 8.64 13.96 -3.39
C ASN A 548 8.19 12.71 -4.17
N ASP A 549 6.95 12.31 -4.04
CA ASP A 549 6.38 11.14 -4.75
C ASP A 549 6.65 11.20 -6.26
N SER A 550 6.60 12.39 -6.85
CA SER A 550 6.85 12.58 -8.28
C SER A 550 8.27 12.21 -8.71
N LEU A 551 9.29 12.40 -7.85
CA LEU A 551 10.66 11.96 -8.15
C LEU A 551 10.75 10.44 -8.26
N LEU A 552 10.07 9.74 -7.34
CA LEU A 552 10.04 8.28 -7.34
C LEU A 552 9.35 7.73 -8.58
N LEU A 553 8.22 8.35 -8.99
CA LEU A 553 7.48 7.95 -10.19
C LEU A 553 8.32 8.21 -11.46
N GLN A 554 9.00 9.34 -11.57
CA GLN A 554 9.89 9.65 -12.70
C GLN A 554 11.08 8.67 -12.76
N LEU A 555 11.66 8.31 -11.60
CA LEU A 555 12.74 7.32 -11.56
C LEU A 555 12.24 5.93 -11.99
N GLY A 556 11.05 5.51 -11.52
CA GLY A 556 10.42 4.28 -11.99
C GLY A 556 10.19 4.26 -13.49
N GLN A 557 9.71 5.36 -14.08
CA GLN A 557 9.58 5.51 -15.53
C GLN A 557 10.92 5.42 -16.27
N LEU A 558 12.01 5.94 -15.68
CA LEU A 558 13.36 5.81 -16.28
C LEU A 558 13.77 4.33 -16.40
N PHE A 559 13.58 3.55 -15.33
CA PHE A 559 13.86 2.11 -15.35
C PHE A 559 12.96 1.35 -16.33
N GLU A 560 11.66 1.65 -16.35
CA GLU A 560 10.70 0.99 -17.25
C GLU A 560 11.00 1.26 -18.72
N LYS A 561 11.24 2.53 -19.10
CA LYS A 561 11.60 2.94 -20.48
C LYS A 561 12.91 2.31 -20.96
N ALA A 562 13.81 2.00 -20.04
CA ALA A 562 15.05 1.29 -20.33
C ALA A 562 14.88 -0.25 -20.32
N ASN A 563 13.64 -0.77 -20.24
CA ASN A 563 13.34 -2.21 -20.18
C ASN A 563 14.05 -2.94 -19.03
N ARG A 564 14.18 -2.28 -17.85
CA ARG A 564 14.83 -2.85 -16.67
C ARG A 564 13.87 -3.56 -15.72
N PHE A 565 12.58 -3.67 -16.05
CA PHE A 565 11.61 -4.40 -15.23
C PHE A 565 11.51 -5.86 -15.64
N HIS A 566 11.48 -6.72 -14.63
CA HIS A 566 11.26 -8.15 -14.76
C HIS A 566 9.87 -8.49 -14.22
N ILE A 567 8.90 -8.58 -15.12
CA ILE A 567 7.49 -8.87 -14.82
C ILE A 567 7.15 -10.22 -15.42
N LEU A 568 6.42 -11.03 -14.65
CA LEU A 568 5.98 -12.35 -15.14
C LEU A 568 5.02 -12.16 -16.31
N THR A 569 5.40 -12.70 -17.47
CA THR A 569 4.56 -12.68 -18.68
C THR A 569 3.67 -13.92 -18.70
N ALA A 570 2.38 -13.73 -18.99
CA ALA A 570 1.43 -14.83 -19.14
C ALA A 570 1.94 -15.83 -20.21
N GLY A 571 1.87 -17.13 -19.89
CA GLY A 571 2.28 -18.21 -20.79
C GLY A 571 3.70 -18.74 -20.63
N LYS A 572 4.58 -18.07 -19.87
CA LYS A 572 5.91 -18.61 -19.55
C LYS A 572 5.90 -19.21 -18.15
N LYS A 573 5.77 -20.52 -18.07
CA LYS A 573 6.20 -21.30 -16.89
C LYS A 573 7.72 -21.34 -16.90
N GLY A 574 8.35 -20.57 -16.01
CA GLY A 574 9.77 -20.66 -15.73
C GLY A 574 10.69 -19.83 -16.66
N LEU A 575 11.50 -19.01 -16.05
CA LEU A 575 12.67 -18.25 -16.52
C LEU A 575 12.45 -17.29 -17.72
N PRO A 576 12.71 -15.99 -17.55
CA PRO A 576 12.92 -15.10 -18.66
C PRO A 576 14.14 -15.56 -19.47
N GLU A 577 14.00 -15.62 -20.78
CA GLU A 577 15.15 -15.77 -21.69
C GLU A 577 16.05 -14.55 -21.50
N THR A 578 17.16 -14.74 -20.81
CA THR A 578 18.24 -13.77 -20.77
C THR A 578 18.73 -13.52 -22.19
N PRO A 579 18.94 -12.29 -22.64
CA PRO A 579 19.73 -12.05 -23.85
C PRO A 579 21.13 -12.56 -23.58
N ILE A 580 21.48 -13.68 -24.20
CA ILE A 580 22.83 -14.27 -24.14
C ILE A 580 23.74 -13.34 -24.93
N HIS A 581 24.53 -12.52 -24.26
CA HIS A 581 25.81 -12.11 -24.79
C HIS A 581 26.73 -13.33 -24.68
N GLU A 582 26.93 -14.03 -25.83
CA GLU A 582 27.93 -15.09 -25.95
C GLU A 582 29.33 -14.54 -25.59
N HIS A 583 29.80 -14.94 -24.44
CA HIS A 583 31.24 -15.10 -24.21
C HIS A 583 31.50 -16.56 -23.90
N ASN A 584 32.09 -17.23 -24.91
CA ASN A 584 32.64 -18.58 -24.84
C ASN A 584 33.52 -18.76 -23.59
N LEU A 585 33.17 -19.72 -22.74
CA LEU A 585 34.13 -20.47 -21.96
C LEU A 585 33.58 -21.87 -21.63
N SER A 586 34.40 -22.84 -21.97
CA SER A 586 34.23 -24.29 -21.97
C SER A 586 33.76 -24.94 -20.67
N THR A 587 32.86 -25.90 -20.87
CA THR A 587 32.57 -27.18 -20.13
C THR A 587 33.43 -27.50 -18.91
N GLN A 588 32.74 -27.69 -17.76
CA GLN A 588 32.88 -28.91 -16.94
C GLN A 588 31.60 -29.14 -16.10
N SER A 589 31.13 -30.37 -16.22
CA SER A 589 29.99 -30.93 -15.44
C SER A 589 30.38 -31.13 -13.98
N GLU A 590 29.46 -30.87 -13.03
CA GLU A 590 29.15 -31.83 -11.96
C GLU A 590 28.08 -31.34 -10.97
N ASN A 591 27.17 -32.25 -10.71
CA ASN A 591 26.40 -32.54 -9.50
C ASN A 591 25.35 -31.54 -8.95
N LYS A 592 24.10 -31.98 -9.12
CA LYS A 592 22.91 -31.59 -8.33
C LYS A 592 23.09 -32.00 -6.87
N GLN A 593 23.07 -31.01 -5.95
CA GLN A 593 22.60 -31.23 -4.58
C GLN A 593 21.89 -29.99 -4.11
N GLY A 594 20.61 -30.15 -3.70
CA GLY A 594 19.78 -29.12 -3.12
C GLY A 594 20.42 -28.61 -1.80
N VAL A 595 20.67 -27.33 -1.72
CA VAL A 595 21.18 -26.69 -0.52
C VAL A 595 19.98 -26.30 0.35
N ALA A 596 19.68 -27.15 1.31
CA ALA A 596 18.93 -26.72 2.50
C ALA A 596 19.88 -25.83 3.31
N ILE A 597 19.51 -24.58 3.53
CA ILE A 597 20.28 -23.64 4.34
C ILE A 597 20.06 -24.03 5.82
N PRO A 598 21.05 -24.57 6.55
CA PRO A 598 20.93 -24.74 7.97
C PRO A 598 21.28 -23.39 8.63
N VAL A 599 20.28 -22.74 9.22
CA VAL A 599 20.51 -21.64 10.15
C VAL A 599 21.01 -22.23 11.47
N THR A 600 22.31 -22.43 11.58
CA THR A 600 22.98 -22.78 12.83
C THR A 600 23.39 -21.50 13.53
N TYR A 601 22.69 -21.15 14.60
CA TYR A 601 23.12 -20.08 15.51
C TYR A 601 24.29 -20.59 16.37
N GLN A 602 25.49 -20.05 16.13
CA GLN A 602 26.58 -20.13 17.12
C GLN A 602 26.33 -19.05 18.19
N THR A 603 25.85 -19.47 19.34
CA THR A 603 25.89 -18.66 20.56
C THR A 603 27.33 -18.62 21.08
N LYS A 604 28.06 -17.54 20.75
CA LYS A 604 29.26 -17.19 21.53
C LYS A 604 28.78 -16.56 22.84
N GLY A 605 28.95 -17.31 23.93
CA GLY A 605 28.70 -16.85 25.28
C GLY A 605 29.58 -15.63 25.61
N PHE A 606 28.97 -14.54 25.97
CA PHE A 606 29.64 -13.43 26.65
C PHE A 606 29.63 -13.71 28.14
N THR A 607 30.78 -14.06 28.68
CA THR A 607 31.05 -14.08 30.12
C THR A 607 31.10 -12.63 30.62
N THR A 608 30.21 -12.33 31.54
CA THR A 608 30.24 -11.07 32.31
C THR A 608 31.30 -11.14 33.41
N GLY A 609 32.33 -10.32 33.30
CA GLY A 609 33.21 -9.99 34.42
C GLY A 609 32.94 -8.57 34.87
N PRO A 610 32.94 -8.27 36.17
CA PRO A 610 32.55 -6.95 36.67
C PRO A 610 33.74 -5.99 36.68
N THR A 611 33.59 -4.84 36.03
CA THR A 611 34.45 -3.66 36.30
C THR A 611 33.66 -2.56 36.96
N LYS A 612 34.11 -2.24 38.16
CA LYS A 612 33.72 -1.05 38.97
C LYS A 612 34.26 0.21 38.31
N GLY A 613 33.44 1.30 38.40
CA GLY A 613 34.00 2.63 38.60
C GLY A 613 33.51 3.69 37.63
N GLN A 614 32.70 4.52 37.98
CA GLN A 614 32.78 5.97 38.31
C GLN A 614 31.54 6.76 37.89
N ASN A 615 31.02 7.46 38.92
CA ASN A 615 29.91 8.41 38.87
C ASN A 615 30.18 9.61 37.98
N GLY A 616 29.20 9.99 37.19
CA GLY A 616 29.11 11.32 36.57
C GLY A 616 27.66 11.70 36.40
N LEU A 617 27.10 12.38 37.42
CA LEU A 617 25.82 13.07 37.34
C LEU A 617 25.92 14.20 36.31
N VAL A 618 25.05 14.19 35.30
CA VAL A 618 24.71 15.38 34.52
C VAL A 618 23.25 15.72 34.82
N THR A 619 23.07 16.78 35.57
CA THR A 619 21.78 17.41 35.86
C THR A 619 21.26 18.14 34.65
N LEU A 620 20.03 17.88 34.28
CA LEU A 620 19.26 18.70 33.33
C LEU A 620 18.43 19.73 34.08
N PRO A 621 18.28 20.95 33.54
CA PRO A 621 17.58 22.04 34.23
C PRO A 621 16.06 21.88 34.16
N GLN A 622 15.43 22.15 35.31
CA GLN A 622 13.97 22.33 35.42
C GLN A 622 13.58 23.73 34.92
N THR A 623 12.54 23.79 34.10
CA THR A 623 11.62 24.95 34.00
C THR A 623 10.24 24.33 33.66
N GLY A 624 9.24 24.45 34.48
CA GLY A 624 8.41 25.53 34.80
C GLY A 624 7.01 25.33 34.27
N ASP A 625 6.03 25.12 35.15
CA ASP A 625 4.58 24.98 35.04
C ASP A 625 3.86 25.61 33.83
N GLY A 626 2.85 24.88 33.32
CA GLY A 626 1.82 25.41 32.44
C GLY A 626 0.71 24.42 32.18
N GLN A 627 -0.40 24.54 32.89
CA GLN A 627 -1.60 23.74 32.76
C GLN A 627 -2.21 23.77 31.34
N SER A 628 -2.53 22.61 30.74
CA SER A 628 -3.74 22.46 29.93
C SER A 628 -4.24 21.02 30.01
N LYS A 629 -5.34 20.85 30.72
CA LYS A 629 -6.12 19.63 30.82
C LYS A 629 -7.05 19.51 29.61
N GLY A 630 -7.08 18.32 29.02
CA GLY A 630 -8.22 17.77 28.32
C GLY A 630 -8.29 18.11 26.83
N VAL A 631 -7.87 17.17 26.02
CA VAL A 631 -8.46 16.67 24.76
C VAL A 631 -7.46 15.65 24.16
N LEU A 632 -7.59 14.36 24.43
CA LEU A 632 -6.78 13.33 23.74
C LEU A 632 -7.27 11.90 24.01
N LEU A 633 -8.60 11.67 24.04
CA LEU A 633 -9.11 10.30 24.21
C LEU A 633 -9.80 9.70 22.96
N THR A 634 -9.97 10.47 21.90
CA THR A 634 -10.75 10.07 20.73
C THR A 634 -9.94 9.67 19.50
N SER A 635 -8.63 9.93 19.46
CA SER A 635 -7.84 9.71 18.23
C SER A 635 -7.29 8.29 18.05
N TYR A 636 -7.22 7.46 19.09
CA TYR A 636 -6.58 6.14 19.01
C TYR A 636 -7.51 5.00 18.57
N ILE A 637 -8.82 5.19 18.67
CA ILE A 637 -9.81 4.17 18.26
C ILE A 637 -10.13 4.29 16.76
N SER A 638 -9.90 5.43 16.15
CA SER A 638 -10.27 5.68 14.75
C SER A 638 -9.35 5.02 13.71
N LEU A 639 -8.14 4.60 14.08
CA LEU A 639 -7.16 4.10 13.10
C LEU A 639 -7.38 2.64 12.68
N PHE A 640 -8.03 1.83 13.52
CA PHE A 640 -8.43 0.46 13.17
C PHE A 640 -9.96 0.27 13.10
N LEU A 641 -10.74 1.23 13.61
CA LEU A 641 -12.21 1.18 13.69
C LEU A 641 -12.92 2.05 12.65
N GLY A 642 -12.23 2.67 11.71
CA GLY A 642 -12.81 3.47 10.63
C GLY A 642 -13.86 2.75 9.78
N THR A 643 -14.13 1.48 10.03
CA THR A 643 -15.14 0.67 9.35
C THR A 643 -16.29 0.18 10.25
N LEU A 644 -16.32 0.52 11.54
CA LEU A 644 -17.30 -0.07 12.48
C LEU A 644 -18.37 0.88 13.05
N PHE A 645 -18.30 2.19 12.83
CA PHE A 645 -19.29 3.13 13.38
C PHE A 645 -19.89 4.08 12.36
N LEU A 646 -20.80 3.58 11.53
CA LEU A 646 -21.91 4.37 10.96
C LEU A 646 -23.01 3.41 10.45
N SER A 647 -23.74 2.78 11.36
CA SER A 647 -25.06 2.23 11.02
C SER A 647 -25.91 2.06 12.29
N GLY A 648 -26.33 3.17 12.86
CA GLY A 648 -27.51 3.26 13.72
C GLY A 648 -28.65 3.84 12.90
N SER A 649 -29.25 3.05 12.05
CA SER A 649 -30.50 3.47 11.38
C SER A 649 -31.68 3.26 12.32
N PHE A 650 -32.34 4.35 12.64
CA PHE A 650 -33.66 4.42 13.28
C PHE A 650 -34.68 3.59 12.53
N TRP A 651 -35.25 2.60 13.19
CA TRP A 651 -36.53 2.00 12.81
C TRP A 651 -37.64 2.83 13.41
N SER A 652 -38.31 3.62 12.59
CA SER A 652 -39.59 4.22 12.88
C SER A 652 -40.68 3.31 12.31
N ASN A 653 -41.31 2.49 13.16
CA ASN A 653 -42.55 1.84 12.84
C ASN A 653 -43.69 2.85 13.02
N LYS A 654 -44.27 3.32 11.93
CA LYS A 654 -45.66 3.82 11.91
C LYS A 654 -46.57 2.63 11.65
N VAL A 655 -47.27 2.22 12.68
CA VAL A 655 -48.53 1.46 12.55
C VAL A 655 -49.62 2.49 12.37
N LYS A 656 -50.39 2.39 11.30
CA LYS A 656 -51.70 2.97 11.13
C LYS A 656 -52.72 1.83 11.16
N ASP A 657 -53.71 2.05 12.00
CA ASP A 657 -55.01 1.41 12.19
C ASP A 657 -55.02 -0.06 12.59
#